data_96290ca6383c8f4100b66e9e5874a5a0
#
_entry.id   96290ca6383c8f4100b66e9e5874a5a0
#
_cell.length_a   1.000
_cell.length_b   1.000
_cell.length_c   1.000
_cell.angle_alpha   90.00
_cell.angle_beta   90.00
_cell.angle_gamma   90.00
#
_symmetry.space_group_name_H-M   'P 1'
#
loop_
_entity.id
_entity.type
_entity.pdbx_description
1 polymer ?
#
loop_
_entity_poly.entity_id
_entity_poly.type
_entity_poly.pdbx_seq_one_letter_code
_entity_poly.pdbx_strand_id
1 'polypeptide(L)'
;MFIMKKIALVFIYFYSSLWAINPPSKGKIPEQVMRNFRDQNIGADYGNPGWIKRIANSRNVQNRNIQMTFNMPVLLGQYSDVSDTYFSATDFNNLLFDNNATGTMSEYYDEISYGAFEVDGEAKGWYQSTLSMSEAVENSKGFVAEIAALADDDFNYALYDNDGPDNIPNSGDDDGYVDGIIIVYSGCGAEWSPGNSNIWPHQSSLDEEYVTNDIGVNGDNIIVSTYAVNPELAGGGECWTDVIRPMGVYAHEFGHILGLPDLYDKNSANGDSEGLGEWCLMASGSWLGFAGDVPAHMSSWCKLQLGWVEPVVIDQNISSANIGTFATTGSVFKVWEDDYYWNRYFLIENRQKTGFDSNLNGEGLMIYHIDENQNYGLNAMSGGFVNDDDDHKLVDIEEADGYDDLDFEYNRGDGGDPFPGTENNRVFDDYSYPSSNTYDSLETNISFENISDSDSIMYLDIQYRPRKGYAIAYDKRGMSYYGFGNSTSSDKWSAVEFTAEYDGYITEVDFGVRSAISWELNIYDSFNGTVPGQSLMPSKVGYADNSGWLSAAIDSIPVSLGQKFFISVKFADDTYSVPFDNNSPSAGNSYYSTDGINFSDVLSSYGNANIRAKISTDRFLALNDKPVMPKNIKLFSNFPNPFNPVTNISYNLSSKGKVKVTIHDMLGRLVTTLIDRSQNAGFNSITWNGTNIKNELVAGGVYIYTIQFDKSAISKKMVLLK
;
A
#
# COMPACT_ATOMS: atom_id res chain seq x y z
N MET A 1 51.25 18.37 -20.37
CA MET A 1 50.65 18.79 -19.11
C MET A 1 49.26 18.17 -19.05
N PHE A 2 49.18 16.96 -18.51
CA PHE A 2 47.94 16.15 -18.47
C PHE A 2 47.20 16.50 -17.19
N ILE A 3 45.96 16.94 -17.34
CA ILE A 3 45.02 17.13 -16.21
C ILE A 3 44.27 15.82 -16.08
N MET A 4 44.58 15.05 -15.01
CA MET A 4 43.79 13.89 -14.60
C MET A 4 42.50 14.38 -13.97
N LYS A 5 41.37 14.16 -14.61
CA LYS A 5 40.07 14.23 -13.97
C LYS A 5 39.91 13.01 -13.05
N LYS A 6 39.82 13.23 -11.74
CA LYS A 6 39.34 12.22 -10.79
C LYS A 6 37.86 12.05 -11.00
N ILE A 7 37.47 10.91 -11.55
CA ILE A 7 36.09 10.43 -11.51
C ILE A 7 35.91 9.82 -10.13
N ALA A 8 35.14 10.46 -9.27
CA ALA A 8 34.65 9.85 -8.03
C ALA A 8 33.52 8.86 -8.43
N LEU A 9 33.82 7.58 -8.34
CA LEU A 9 32.77 6.55 -8.34
C LEU A 9 31.97 6.73 -7.06
N VAL A 10 30.77 7.24 -7.18
CA VAL A 10 29.75 7.18 -6.14
C VAL A 10 29.12 5.79 -6.29
N PHE A 11 29.35 4.91 -5.33
CA PHE A 11 28.60 3.68 -5.19
C PHE A 11 27.17 4.07 -4.77
N ILE A 12 26.26 4.04 -5.72
CA ILE A 12 24.83 4.15 -5.48
C ILE A 12 24.38 2.74 -5.12
N TYR A 13 24.04 2.51 -3.85
CA TYR A 13 23.30 1.33 -3.45
C TYR A 13 21.87 1.51 -3.98
N PHE A 14 21.53 0.80 -5.04
CA PHE A 14 20.16 0.60 -5.45
C PHE A 14 19.51 -0.37 -4.45
N TYR A 15 18.57 0.10 -3.69
CA TYR A 15 17.58 -0.77 -3.09
C TYR A 15 16.56 -1.08 -4.18
N SER A 16 16.65 -2.26 -4.77
CA SER A 16 15.62 -2.77 -5.67
C SER A 16 14.42 -3.21 -4.84
N SER A 17 13.24 -2.74 -5.20
CA SER A 17 11.99 -3.27 -4.69
C SER A 17 11.78 -4.68 -5.17
N LEU A 18 11.25 -5.46 -4.28
CA LEU A 18 11.01 -6.86 -4.47
C LEU A 18 9.53 -7.07 -4.69
N TRP A 19 9.19 -7.55 -5.87
CA TRP A 19 7.88 -8.07 -6.19
C TRP A 19 7.95 -9.58 -6.04
N ALA A 20 7.41 -10.11 -4.96
CA ALA A 20 7.44 -11.53 -4.71
C ALA A 20 6.24 -11.90 -3.85
N ILE A 21 5.58 -12.99 -4.21
CA ILE A 21 4.41 -13.46 -3.47
C ILE A 21 4.72 -13.69 -1.99
N ASN A 22 3.82 -13.25 -1.12
CA ASN A 22 3.90 -13.49 0.31
C ASN A 22 3.85 -15.00 0.63
N PRO A 23 4.55 -15.52 1.66
CA PRO A 23 4.46 -16.93 2.05
C PRO A 23 3.02 -17.35 2.36
N PRO A 24 2.62 -18.60 2.07
CA PRO A 24 1.27 -19.12 2.34
C PRO A 24 0.96 -19.29 3.84
N SER A 25 1.98 -19.35 4.68
CA SER A 25 1.86 -19.35 6.13
C SER A 25 2.43 -18.07 6.70
N LYS A 26 1.93 -17.63 7.87
CA LYS A 26 2.50 -16.46 8.57
C LYS A 26 4.03 -16.54 8.59
N GLY A 27 4.65 -15.48 8.16
CA GLY A 27 6.10 -15.37 8.10
C GLY A 27 6.56 -14.49 6.94
N LYS A 28 7.74 -13.96 7.07
CA LYS A 28 8.37 -13.07 6.10
C LYS A 28 9.11 -13.85 5.04
N ILE A 29 9.32 -13.20 3.91
CA ILE A 29 10.28 -13.65 2.91
C ILE A 29 11.65 -13.76 3.60
N PRO A 30 12.31 -14.94 3.57
CA PRO A 30 13.58 -15.13 4.26
C PRO A 30 14.66 -14.15 3.80
N GLU A 31 15.47 -13.63 4.74
CA GLU A 31 16.55 -12.68 4.43
C GLU A 31 17.53 -13.22 3.36
N GLN A 32 17.71 -14.54 3.25
CA GLN A 32 18.54 -15.12 2.19
C GLN A 32 17.90 -14.93 0.81
N VAL A 33 16.59 -15.09 0.68
CA VAL A 33 15.84 -14.83 -0.57
C VAL A 33 15.91 -13.34 -0.90
N MET A 34 15.66 -12.46 0.08
CA MET A 34 15.78 -11.02 -0.06
C MET A 34 17.19 -10.59 -0.49
N ARG A 35 18.22 -11.27 -0.01
CA ARG A 35 19.60 -11.04 -0.42
C ARG A 35 19.84 -11.50 -1.86
N ASN A 36 19.38 -12.69 -2.22
CA ASN A 36 19.51 -13.20 -3.59
C ASN A 36 18.83 -12.26 -4.59
N PHE A 37 17.66 -11.74 -4.22
CA PHE A 37 16.95 -10.77 -5.06
C PHE A 37 17.73 -9.46 -5.23
N ARG A 38 18.28 -8.91 -4.14
CA ARG A 38 19.15 -7.73 -4.20
C ARG A 38 20.38 -7.96 -5.05
N ASP A 39 21.05 -9.11 -4.87
CA ASP A 39 22.27 -9.45 -5.59
C ASP A 39 22.02 -9.64 -7.10
N GLN A 40 20.83 -10.09 -7.49
CA GLN A 40 20.40 -10.26 -8.89
C GLN A 40 19.63 -9.06 -9.46
N ASN A 41 19.45 -8.00 -8.69
CA ASN A 41 18.64 -6.84 -9.07
C ASN A 41 17.22 -7.23 -9.55
N ILE A 42 16.58 -8.18 -8.87
CA ILE A 42 15.22 -8.61 -9.14
C ILE A 42 14.25 -7.55 -8.57
N GLY A 43 13.24 -7.19 -9.34
CA GLY A 43 12.20 -6.24 -8.95
C GLY A 43 12.54 -4.77 -9.17
N ALA A 44 13.53 -4.44 -9.99
CA ALA A 44 13.95 -3.06 -10.24
C ALA A 44 13.14 -2.33 -11.32
N ASP A 45 12.29 -3.04 -12.06
CA ASP A 45 11.57 -2.44 -13.19
C ASP A 45 10.05 -2.51 -13.00
N TYR A 46 9.45 -1.33 -12.92
CA TYR A 46 8.01 -1.20 -12.92
C TYR A 46 7.52 -1.29 -14.36
N GLY A 47 6.74 -2.31 -14.67
CA GLY A 47 5.78 -2.20 -15.75
C GLY A 47 5.01 -0.89 -15.53
N ASN A 48 4.80 -0.12 -16.56
CA ASN A 48 4.12 1.17 -16.45
C ASN A 48 2.62 0.93 -16.19
N PRO A 49 2.11 1.01 -14.92
CA PRO A 49 0.69 0.75 -14.63
C PRO A 49 -0.24 1.68 -15.40
N GLY A 50 0.35 2.74 -15.96
CA GLY A 50 -0.36 3.67 -16.82
C GLY A 50 -0.76 3.11 -18.19
N TRP A 51 -0.18 2.01 -18.70
CA TRP A 51 -0.54 1.57 -20.05
C TRP A 51 -1.95 0.96 -20.10
N ILE A 52 -2.30 0.06 -19.18
CA ILE A 52 -3.68 -0.48 -19.10
C ILE A 52 -4.68 0.64 -18.85
N LYS A 53 -4.38 1.56 -17.94
CA LYS A 53 -5.23 2.73 -17.67
C LYS A 53 -5.32 3.64 -18.88
N ARG A 54 -4.24 3.82 -19.66
CA ARG A 54 -4.26 4.58 -20.93
C ARG A 54 -5.16 3.90 -21.96
N ILE A 55 -5.05 2.57 -22.09
CA ILE A 55 -5.91 1.80 -22.99
C ILE A 55 -7.36 1.87 -22.54
N ALA A 56 -7.65 1.64 -21.26
CA ALA A 56 -8.98 1.77 -20.70
C ALA A 56 -9.56 3.17 -20.91
N ASN A 57 -8.78 4.23 -20.69
CA ASN A 57 -9.21 5.61 -20.90
C ASN A 57 -9.38 5.97 -22.39
N SER A 58 -8.53 5.46 -23.28
CA SER A 58 -8.68 5.68 -24.73
C SER A 58 -9.96 5.06 -25.27
N ARG A 59 -10.42 3.97 -24.68
CA ARG A 59 -11.67 3.27 -25.03
C ARG A 59 -12.91 3.90 -24.42
N ASN A 60 -12.81 4.52 -23.25
CA ASN A 60 -13.93 5.20 -22.58
C ASN A 60 -14.55 6.35 -23.39
N VAL A 61 -13.85 6.87 -24.38
CA VAL A 61 -14.35 7.97 -25.20
C VAL A 61 -15.33 7.50 -26.29
N GLN A 62 -15.34 6.22 -26.69
CA GLN A 62 -16.17 5.76 -27.83
C GLN A 62 -16.96 4.45 -27.67
N ASN A 63 -16.58 3.49 -26.85
CA ASN A 63 -17.36 2.24 -26.68
C ASN A 63 -16.92 1.41 -25.46
N ARG A 64 -17.78 1.27 -24.45
CA ARG A 64 -17.59 0.41 -23.25
C ARG A 64 -17.73 -1.11 -23.52
N ASN A 65 -17.84 -1.54 -24.78
CA ASN A 65 -18.16 -2.93 -25.15
C ASN A 65 -17.02 -3.65 -25.90
N ILE A 66 -15.78 -3.19 -25.80
CA ILE A 66 -14.65 -3.92 -26.39
C ILE A 66 -13.86 -4.55 -25.25
N GLN A 67 -13.96 -5.88 -25.12
CA GLN A 67 -13.11 -6.69 -24.25
C GLN A 67 -11.67 -6.58 -24.76
N MET A 68 -10.73 -6.36 -23.84
CA MET A 68 -9.32 -6.41 -24.14
C MET A 68 -8.84 -7.84 -23.95
N THR A 69 -8.23 -8.44 -24.97
CA THR A 69 -7.56 -9.72 -24.84
C THR A 69 -6.07 -9.49 -24.69
N PHE A 70 -5.49 -10.03 -23.63
CA PHE A 70 -4.04 -10.03 -23.38
C PHE A 70 -3.51 -11.43 -23.69
N ASN A 71 -2.65 -11.52 -24.69
CA ASN A 71 -2.03 -12.79 -25.06
C ASN A 71 -0.76 -13.03 -24.25
N MET A 72 -0.66 -14.19 -23.59
CA MET A 72 0.41 -14.53 -22.66
C MET A 72 1.16 -15.81 -23.08
N PRO A 73 2.46 -15.74 -23.38
CA PRO A 73 3.25 -16.94 -23.61
C PRO A 73 3.70 -17.54 -22.27
N VAL A 74 3.48 -18.85 -22.10
CA VAL A 74 3.88 -19.61 -20.91
C VAL A 74 4.93 -20.65 -21.30
N LEU A 75 6.14 -20.48 -20.78
CA LEU A 75 7.30 -21.28 -21.15
C LEU A 75 7.69 -22.21 -20.00
N LEU A 76 7.69 -23.53 -20.23
CA LEU A 76 8.04 -24.51 -19.21
C LEU A 76 9.54 -24.79 -19.27
N GLY A 77 10.27 -24.39 -18.20
CA GLY A 77 11.72 -24.51 -18.07
C GLY A 77 12.14 -25.57 -17.06
N GLN A 78 13.01 -26.49 -17.48
CA GLN A 78 13.55 -27.57 -16.65
C GLN A 78 15.02 -27.30 -16.34
N TYR A 79 15.43 -27.48 -15.07
CA TYR A 79 16.83 -27.40 -14.68
C TYR A 79 17.65 -28.58 -15.20
N SER A 80 18.97 -28.38 -15.42
CA SER A 80 19.85 -29.41 -15.98
C SER A 80 20.01 -30.65 -15.08
N ASP A 81 19.85 -30.49 -13.78
CA ASP A 81 20.00 -31.54 -12.75
C ASP A 81 18.67 -32.09 -12.23
N VAL A 82 17.53 -31.66 -12.77
CA VAL A 82 16.19 -32.19 -12.49
C VAL A 82 15.73 -33.01 -13.69
N SER A 83 15.47 -34.32 -13.48
CA SER A 83 15.08 -35.23 -14.56
C SER A 83 13.57 -35.37 -14.73
N ASP A 84 12.80 -35.10 -13.68
CA ASP A 84 11.37 -35.37 -13.63
C ASP A 84 10.59 -34.05 -13.66
N THR A 85 9.62 -33.97 -14.59
CA THR A 85 8.52 -33.03 -14.61
C THR A 85 7.23 -33.82 -14.47
N TYR A 86 6.25 -33.29 -13.74
CA TYR A 86 5.08 -34.04 -13.33
C TYR A 86 3.84 -33.63 -14.13
N PHE A 87 3.84 -32.42 -14.67
CA PHE A 87 2.73 -31.87 -15.43
C PHE A 87 3.18 -31.45 -16.83
N SER A 88 2.31 -31.64 -17.81
CA SER A 88 2.55 -31.30 -19.20
C SER A 88 2.12 -29.86 -19.54
N ALA A 89 2.53 -29.37 -20.71
CA ALA A 89 2.04 -28.10 -21.23
C ALA A 89 0.50 -28.05 -21.33
N THR A 90 -0.14 -29.20 -21.63
CA THR A 90 -1.62 -29.28 -21.64
C THR A 90 -2.24 -29.06 -20.26
N ASP A 91 -1.57 -29.52 -19.19
CA ASP A 91 -2.07 -29.33 -17.83
C ASP A 91 -2.01 -27.82 -17.45
N PHE A 92 -0.97 -27.11 -17.87
CA PHE A 92 -0.86 -25.65 -17.68
C PHE A 92 -1.84 -24.87 -18.56
N ASN A 93 -2.07 -25.28 -19.80
CA ASN A 93 -3.12 -24.69 -20.64
C ASN A 93 -4.49 -24.84 -19.98
N ASN A 94 -4.80 -26.03 -19.45
CA ASN A 94 -6.05 -26.25 -18.71
C ASN A 94 -6.15 -25.38 -17.45
N LEU A 95 -5.07 -25.27 -16.67
CA LEU A 95 -5.05 -24.48 -15.44
C LEU A 95 -5.24 -22.99 -15.69
N LEU A 96 -4.57 -22.47 -16.72
CA LEU A 96 -4.47 -21.03 -16.94
C LEU A 96 -5.53 -20.49 -17.91
N PHE A 97 -5.90 -21.25 -18.94
CA PHE A 97 -6.70 -20.73 -20.04
C PHE A 97 -7.96 -21.53 -20.38
N ASP A 98 -7.90 -22.88 -20.37
CA ASP A 98 -8.93 -23.70 -21.01
C ASP A 98 -10.02 -24.23 -20.07
N ASN A 99 -9.64 -25.06 -19.08
CA ASN A 99 -10.61 -25.77 -18.24
C ASN A 99 -10.00 -26.28 -16.94
N ASN A 100 -10.29 -25.61 -15.85
CA ASN A 100 -9.91 -26.01 -14.50
C ASN A 100 -11.13 -26.06 -13.58
N ALA A 101 -11.19 -27.06 -12.68
CA ALA A 101 -12.36 -27.32 -11.84
C ALA A 101 -12.72 -26.18 -10.87
N THR A 102 -11.74 -25.41 -10.45
CA THR A 102 -11.89 -24.27 -9.53
C THR A 102 -11.86 -22.91 -10.25
N GLY A 103 -11.85 -22.93 -11.58
CA GLY A 103 -11.68 -21.76 -12.44
C GLY A 103 -10.26 -21.65 -12.98
N THR A 104 -10.12 -21.01 -14.14
CA THR A 104 -8.84 -20.72 -14.79
C THR A 104 -8.36 -19.29 -14.46
N MET A 105 -7.11 -18.97 -14.76
CA MET A 105 -6.63 -17.60 -14.68
C MET A 105 -7.37 -16.68 -15.66
N SER A 106 -7.74 -17.19 -16.83
CA SER A 106 -8.59 -16.49 -17.80
C SER A 106 -9.96 -16.14 -17.21
N GLU A 107 -10.66 -17.14 -16.65
CA GLU A 107 -11.96 -16.93 -15.99
C GLU A 107 -11.86 -16.00 -14.79
N TYR A 108 -10.76 -16.07 -14.03
CA TYR A 108 -10.51 -15.16 -12.91
C TYR A 108 -10.43 -13.71 -13.39
N TYR A 109 -9.60 -13.42 -14.39
CA TYR A 109 -9.42 -12.06 -14.90
C TYR A 109 -10.67 -11.54 -15.63
N ASP A 110 -11.43 -12.40 -16.31
CA ASP A 110 -12.73 -12.05 -16.87
C ASP A 110 -13.72 -11.64 -15.77
N GLU A 111 -13.85 -12.46 -14.70
CA GLU A 111 -14.76 -12.14 -13.58
C GLU A 111 -14.34 -10.84 -12.87
N ILE A 112 -13.09 -10.70 -12.48
CA ILE A 112 -12.66 -9.54 -11.68
C ILE A 112 -12.64 -8.23 -12.47
N SER A 113 -12.59 -8.30 -13.80
CA SER A 113 -12.68 -7.15 -14.71
C SER A 113 -14.10 -6.88 -15.22
N TYR A 114 -15.07 -7.70 -14.83
CA TYR A 114 -16.47 -7.62 -15.29
C TYR A 114 -16.60 -7.79 -16.81
N GLY A 115 -15.80 -8.69 -17.39
CA GLY A 115 -15.74 -8.97 -18.83
C GLY A 115 -15.02 -7.90 -19.67
N ALA A 116 -14.28 -7.00 -19.02
CA ALA A 116 -13.53 -5.95 -19.72
C ALA A 116 -12.13 -6.41 -20.17
N PHE A 117 -11.59 -7.45 -19.55
CA PHE A 117 -10.23 -7.94 -19.76
C PHE A 117 -10.20 -9.45 -19.74
N GLU A 118 -9.64 -10.04 -20.80
CA GLU A 118 -9.47 -11.48 -20.97
C GLU A 118 -7.99 -11.79 -21.08
N VAL A 119 -7.52 -12.83 -20.40
CA VAL A 119 -6.18 -13.37 -20.56
C VAL A 119 -6.31 -14.64 -21.40
N ASP A 120 -5.66 -14.68 -22.56
CA ASP A 120 -5.54 -15.87 -23.39
C ASP A 120 -4.05 -16.20 -23.55
N GLY A 121 -3.72 -17.44 -23.91
CA GLY A 121 -2.32 -17.79 -24.04
C GLY A 121 -2.08 -19.25 -24.41
N GLU A 122 -0.81 -19.59 -24.47
CA GLU A 122 -0.37 -20.94 -24.78
C GLU A 122 0.85 -21.32 -23.94
N ALA A 123 0.79 -22.52 -23.31
CA ALA A 123 1.94 -23.11 -22.63
C ALA A 123 2.66 -24.09 -23.55
N LYS A 124 4.00 -23.98 -23.62
CA LYS A 124 4.89 -24.90 -24.36
C LYS A 124 6.16 -25.25 -23.59
N GLY A 125 6.78 -26.32 -23.94
CA GLY A 125 8.03 -26.86 -23.35
C GLY A 125 7.74 -28.28 -22.84
N TRP A 126 8.59 -28.89 -22.11
CA TRP A 126 9.67 -28.38 -21.21
C TRP A 126 10.96 -28.12 -21.97
N TYR A 127 11.53 -26.92 -21.80
CA TYR A 127 12.82 -26.53 -22.37
C TYR A 127 13.90 -26.82 -21.34
N GLN A 128 14.94 -27.58 -21.74
CA GLN A 128 16.03 -27.98 -20.85
C GLN A 128 17.08 -26.90 -20.76
N SER A 129 17.20 -26.22 -19.62
CA SER A 129 18.28 -25.28 -19.34
C SER A 129 19.62 -25.97 -19.17
N THR A 130 20.69 -25.25 -19.39
CA THR A 130 22.05 -25.69 -19.03
C THR A 130 22.36 -25.46 -17.55
N LEU A 131 21.59 -24.61 -16.86
CA LEU A 131 21.74 -24.29 -15.44
C LEU A 131 21.14 -25.38 -14.55
N SER A 132 21.85 -25.75 -13.50
CA SER A 132 21.31 -26.53 -12.39
C SER A 132 20.34 -25.68 -11.57
N MET A 133 19.52 -26.33 -10.75
CA MET A 133 18.60 -25.65 -9.84
C MET A 133 19.32 -24.59 -8.98
N SER A 134 20.47 -24.93 -8.40
CA SER A 134 21.22 -23.98 -7.56
C SER A 134 21.80 -22.82 -8.36
N GLU A 135 22.24 -23.03 -9.60
CA GLU A 135 22.73 -21.95 -10.47
C GLU A 135 21.60 -21.05 -10.92
N ALA A 136 20.41 -21.61 -11.19
CA ALA A 136 19.23 -20.83 -11.55
C ALA A 136 18.69 -19.98 -10.35
N VAL A 137 18.82 -20.47 -9.12
CA VAL A 137 18.50 -19.68 -7.91
C VAL A 137 19.45 -18.50 -7.75
N GLU A 138 20.74 -18.68 -8.08
CA GLU A 138 21.74 -17.61 -8.02
C GLU A 138 21.67 -16.66 -9.24
N ASN A 139 21.06 -17.11 -10.34
CA ASN A 139 20.93 -16.36 -11.59
C ASN A 139 19.57 -16.64 -12.26
N SER A 140 18.48 -16.23 -11.62
CA SER A 140 17.13 -16.48 -12.15
C SER A 140 16.89 -15.77 -13.49
N LYS A 141 17.43 -14.57 -13.67
CA LYS A 141 17.34 -13.82 -14.94
C LYS A 141 18.07 -14.54 -16.09
N GLY A 142 19.24 -15.13 -15.82
CA GLY A 142 19.94 -15.96 -16.79
C GLY A 142 19.17 -17.22 -17.17
N PHE A 143 18.51 -17.87 -16.20
CA PHE A 143 17.61 -18.98 -16.46
C PHE A 143 16.43 -18.57 -17.35
N VAL A 144 15.76 -17.47 -17.02
CA VAL A 144 14.65 -16.92 -17.82
C VAL A 144 15.08 -16.60 -19.25
N ALA A 145 16.20 -15.90 -19.42
CA ALA A 145 16.73 -15.55 -20.75
C ALA A 145 17.06 -16.81 -21.59
N GLU A 146 17.65 -17.85 -20.97
CA GLU A 146 17.94 -19.11 -21.66
C GLU A 146 16.66 -19.83 -22.08
N ILE A 147 15.62 -19.89 -21.20
CA ILE A 147 14.35 -20.53 -21.55
C ILE A 147 13.65 -19.76 -22.66
N ALA A 148 13.64 -18.42 -22.62
CA ALA A 148 13.07 -17.59 -23.69
C ALA A 148 13.76 -17.85 -25.03
N ALA A 149 15.10 -17.98 -25.04
CA ALA A 149 15.87 -18.29 -26.26
C ALA A 149 15.61 -19.71 -26.77
N LEU A 150 15.43 -20.70 -25.89
CA LEU A 150 15.12 -22.08 -26.30
C LEU A 150 13.70 -22.21 -26.88
N ALA A 151 12.80 -21.33 -26.47
CA ALA A 151 11.40 -21.32 -26.91
C ALA A 151 11.16 -20.54 -28.23
N ASP A 152 12.15 -19.79 -28.71
CA ASP A 152 12.02 -18.83 -29.81
C ASP A 152 11.56 -19.46 -31.15
N ASP A 153 11.95 -20.70 -31.40
CA ASP A 153 11.47 -21.42 -32.60
C ASP A 153 10.03 -21.94 -32.46
N ASP A 154 9.50 -22.03 -31.25
CA ASP A 154 8.18 -22.59 -30.97
C ASP A 154 7.10 -21.51 -30.80
N PHE A 155 7.48 -20.29 -30.38
CA PHE A 155 6.60 -19.15 -30.22
C PHE A 155 6.85 -18.12 -31.33
N ASN A 156 5.80 -17.46 -31.76
CA ASN A 156 5.89 -16.20 -32.49
C ASN A 156 5.65 -15.07 -31.48
N TYR A 157 6.74 -14.52 -30.97
CA TYR A 157 6.69 -13.50 -29.91
C TYR A 157 5.97 -12.21 -30.34
N ALA A 158 5.85 -11.94 -31.63
CA ALA A 158 5.10 -10.81 -32.15
C ALA A 158 3.59 -10.86 -31.82
N LEU A 159 3.05 -12.03 -31.47
CA LEU A 159 1.66 -12.17 -31.06
C LEU A 159 1.40 -11.76 -29.60
N TYR A 160 2.46 -11.38 -28.86
CA TYR A 160 2.44 -11.07 -27.42
C TYR A 160 2.90 -9.64 -27.12
N ASP A 161 2.96 -8.78 -28.13
CA ASP A 161 3.11 -7.33 -28.07
C ASP A 161 1.69 -6.75 -28.12
N ASN A 162 1.08 -6.52 -26.92
CA ASN A 162 -0.36 -6.30 -26.75
C ASN A 162 -0.71 -4.84 -26.42
N ASP A 163 0.24 -3.94 -26.22
CA ASP A 163 0.06 -2.69 -25.49
C ASP A 163 -0.59 -1.55 -26.28
N GLY A 164 -0.88 -1.77 -27.55
CA GLY A 164 -1.53 -0.82 -28.43
C GLY A 164 -3.01 -0.59 -28.11
N PRO A 165 -3.54 0.63 -28.33
CA PRO A 165 -4.94 0.97 -28.05
C PRO A 165 -5.95 0.29 -28.99
N ASP A 166 -5.52 -0.31 -30.10
CA ASP A 166 -6.44 -0.99 -31.04
C ASP A 166 -6.73 -2.45 -30.65
N ASN A 167 -5.99 -2.99 -29.68
CA ASN A 167 -6.09 -4.38 -29.21
C ASN A 167 -5.74 -5.42 -30.28
N ILE A 168 -4.81 -5.11 -31.14
CA ILE A 168 -4.29 -6.00 -32.17
C ILE A 168 -2.80 -6.17 -31.92
N PRO A 169 -2.32 -7.31 -31.42
CA PRO A 169 -0.91 -7.52 -31.15
C PRO A 169 -0.03 -7.24 -32.36
N ASN A 170 1.11 -6.63 -32.13
CA ASN A 170 2.09 -6.26 -33.13
C ASN A 170 1.47 -5.39 -34.25
N SER A 171 0.68 -4.40 -33.87
CA SER A 171 0.15 -3.41 -34.80
C SER A 171 1.09 -2.19 -34.92
N GLY A 172 0.65 -1.11 -35.53
CA GLY A 172 1.51 0.08 -35.71
C GLY A 172 1.57 1.02 -34.51
N ASP A 173 0.88 0.71 -33.42
CA ASP A 173 0.76 1.46 -32.18
C ASP A 173 1.33 0.72 -30.95
N ASP A 174 1.88 -0.47 -31.16
CA ASP A 174 2.63 -1.26 -30.17
C ASP A 174 4.12 -0.86 -30.15
N ASP A 175 4.83 -1.18 -29.08
CA ASP A 175 6.19 -0.69 -28.83
C ASP A 175 7.31 -1.65 -29.27
N GLY A 176 6.98 -2.87 -29.66
CA GLY A 176 7.93 -3.90 -30.12
C GLY A 176 8.49 -4.78 -29.01
N TYR A 177 7.90 -4.68 -27.81
CA TYR A 177 8.22 -5.54 -26.68
C TYR A 177 7.09 -6.54 -26.42
N VAL A 178 7.47 -7.74 -26.01
CA VAL A 178 6.53 -8.66 -25.37
C VAL A 178 6.15 -8.09 -24.02
N ASP A 179 4.86 -7.81 -23.76
CA ASP A 179 4.40 -7.19 -22.52
C ASP A 179 4.69 -8.00 -21.25
N GLY A 180 4.90 -9.31 -21.42
CA GLY A 180 5.34 -10.18 -20.36
C GLY A 180 5.31 -11.64 -20.76
N ILE A 181 6.18 -12.44 -20.15
CA ILE A 181 6.20 -13.89 -20.28
C ILE A 181 6.03 -14.54 -18.91
N ILE A 182 5.37 -15.70 -18.85
CA ILE A 182 5.37 -16.56 -17.66
C ILE A 182 6.37 -17.68 -17.89
N ILE A 183 7.32 -17.84 -16.98
CA ILE A 183 8.18 -19.01 -16.89
C ILE A 183 7.68 -19.92 -15.77
N VAL A 184 7.45 -21.19 -16.11
CA VAL A 184 7.19 -22.24 -15.13
C VAL A 184 8.44 -23.08 -14.96
N TYR A 185 9.05 -23.05 -13.79
CA TYR A 185 10.22 -23.86 -13.50
C TYR A 185 9.86 -25.20 -12.83
N SER A 186 10.63 -26.25 -13.14
CA SER A 186 10.39 -27.61 -12.61
C SER A 186 10.55 -27.67 -11.10
N GLY A 187 9.59 -28.32 -10.41
CA GLY A 187 9.55 -28.49 -8.96
C GLY A 187 8.68 -27.44 -8.24
N CYS A 188 8.80 -27.39 -6.91
CA CYS A 188 8.04 -26.46 -6.07
C CYS A 188 8.85 -25.19 -5.74
N GLY A 189 8.14 -24.13 -5.42
CA GLY A 189 8.73 -22.83 -5.11
C GLY A 189 9.27 -22.72 -3.68
N ALA A 190 10.12 -21.74 -3.44
CA ALA A 190 10.71 -21.48 -2.13
C ALA A 190 9.74 -20.80 -1.15
N GLU A 191 8.66 -20.22 -1.60
CA GLU A 191 7.67 -19.46 -0.81
C GLU A 191 6.92 -20.33 0.20
N TRP A 192 6.77 -21.63 -0.10
CA TRP A 192 6.07 -22.56 0.78
C TRP A 192 7.00 -23.15 1.86
N SER A 193 8.29 -23.21 1.61
CA SER A 193 9.28 -23.77 2.52
C SER A 193 10.52 -22.88 2.56
N PRO A 194 10.55 -21.87 3.40
CA PRO A 194 11.71 -20.99 3.58
C PRO A 194 12.96 -21.82 3.94
N GLY A 195 13.95 -21.84 3.07
CA GLY A 195 15.15 -22.67 3.16
C GLY A 195 15.24 -23.75 2.07
N ASN A 196 14.22 -23.87 1.22
CA ASN A 196 14.29 -24.61 -0.02
C ASN A 196 15.25 -23.91 -0.99
N SER A 197 16.04 -24.68 -1.73
CA SER A 197 17.03 -24.16 -2.69
C SER A 197 16.40 -23.83 -4.05
N ASN A 198 15.13 -23.50 -4.08
CA ASN A 198 14.37 -23.20 -5.30
C ASN A 198 14.21 -21.69 -5.51
N ILE A 199 13.79 -21.31 -6.74
CA ILE A 199 13.40 -19.94 -7.05
C ILE A 199 12.14 -19.58 -6.26
N TRP A 200 12.12 -18.39 -5.68
CA TRP A 200 10.92 -17.78 -5.13
C TRP A 200 10.11 -17.17 -6.28
N PRO A 201 8.79 -17.41 -6.39
CA PRO A 201 7.96 -16.78 -7.42
C PRO A 201 8.08 -15.25 -7.36
N HIS A 202 8.25 -14.63 -8.53
CA HIS A 202 8.39 -13.18 -8.62
C HIS A 202 8.21 -12.68 -10.06
N GLN A 203 7.87 -11.40 -10.19
CA GLN A 203 7.94 -10.64 -11.44
C GLN A 203 9.23 -9.81 -11.47
N SER A 204 9.86 -9.68 -12.65
CA SER A 204 11.01 -8.79 -12.88
C SER A 204 11.23 -8.55 -14.38
N SER A 205 12.35 -7.88 -14.70
CA SER A 205 12.85 -7.70 -16.08
C SER A 205 14.26 -8.25 -16.22
N LEU A 206 14.61 -8.63 -17.44
CA LEU A 206 15.97 -9.09 -17.77
C LEU A 206 16.98 -7.93 -17.71
N ASP A 207 18.19 -8.21 -17.22
CA ASP A 207 19.29 -7.21 -17.21
C ASP A 207 19.82 -6.93 -18.62
N GLU A 208 19.83 -7.97 -19.49
CA GLU A 208 20.10 -7.88 -20.91
C GLU A 208 18.85 -8.42 -21.63
N GLU A 209 18.18 -7.55 -22.36
CA GLU A 209 16.96 -7.86 -23.11
C GLU A 209 17.24 -8.97 -24.14
N TYR A 210 16.30 -9.91 -24.25
CA TYR A 210 16.41 -10.97 -25.26
C TYR A 210 15.79 -10.52 -26.58
N VAL A 211 16.62 -10.42 -27.63
CA VAL A 211 16.18 -10.07 -28.97
C VAL A 211 15.76 -11.36 -29.71
N THR A 212 14.50 -11.50 -30.03
CA THR A 212 13.92 -12.70 -30.65
C THR A 212 14.22 -12.77 -32.16
N ASN A 213 13.90 -13.91 -32.78
CA ASN A 213 13.96 -14.06 -34.24
C ASN A 213 12.76 -13.46 -34.97
N ASP A 214 11.71 -13.09 -34.26
CA ASP A 214 10.46 -12.56 -34.78
C ASP A 214 10.59 -11.07 -35.13
N ILE A 215 9.97 -10.69 -36.23
CA ILE A 215 10.00 -9.32 -36.73
C ILE A 215 8.70 -8.62 -36.47
N GLY A 216 8.77 -7.50 -35.75
CA GLY A 216 7.66 -6.62 -35.51
C GLY A 216 7.19 -5.86 -36.75
N VAL A 217 6.00 -5.27 -36.70
CA VAL A 217 5.41 -4.51 -37.80
C VAL A 217 6.28 -3.34 -38.28
N ASN A 218 7.10 -2.77 -37.40
CA ASN A 218 8.05 -1.71 -37.67
C ASN A 218 9.31 -2.19 -38.44
N GLY A 219 9.51 -3.52 -38.57
CA GLY A 219 10.65 -4.14 -39.23
C GLY A 219 11.85 -4.43 -38.31
N ASP A 220 11.75 -4.13 -37.03
CA ASP A 220 12.73 -4.48 -36.00
C ASP A 220 12.35 -5.82 -35.34
N ASN A 221 13.30 -6.44 -34.65
CA ASN A 221 13.04 -7.66 -33.90
C ASN A 221 12.22 -7.36 -32.66
N ILE A 222 11.31 -8.27 -32.32
CA ILE A 222 10.57 -8.22 -31.05
C ILE A 222 11.52 -8.52 -29.88
N ILE A 223 11.28 -7.88 -28.75
CA ILE A 223 12.17 -7.94 -27.58
C ILE A 223 11.40 -8.54 -26.40
N VAL A 224 12.04 -9.46 -25.66
CA VAL A 224 11.56 -9.98 -24.38
C VAL A 224 12.38 -9.35 -23.27
N SER A 225 11.71 -8.72 -22.32
CA SER A 225 12.30 -8.11 -21.12
C SER A 225 11.53 -8.50 -19.86
N THR A 226 10.25 -8.20 -19.81
CA THR A 226 9.37 -8.43 -18.64
C THR A 226 8.98 -9.90 -18.48
N TYR A 227 9.10 -10.43 -17.27
CA TYR A 227 8.75 -11.82 -16.99
C TYR A 227 8.16 -12.02 -15.58
N ALA A 228 7.41 -13.12 -15.40
CA ALA A 228 7.07 -13.69 -14.10
C ALA A 228 7.58 -15.14 -14.04
N VAL A 229 8.11 -15.58 -12.89
CA VAL A 229 8.54 -16.96 -12.67
C VAL A 229 7.65 -17.64 -11.63
N ASN A 230 7.20 -18.84 -11.91
CA ASN A 230 6.26 -19.60 -11.09
C ASN A 230 6.68 -21.08 -11.01
N PRO A 231 6.40 -21.79 -9.89
CA PRO A 231 6.74 -23.20 -9.76
C PRO A 231 5.75 -24.11 -10.47
N GLU A 232 6.22 -25.28 -10.90
CA GLU A 232 5.37 -26.36 -11.41
C GLU A 232 4.44 -26.91 -10.35
N LEU A 233 4.98 -27.13 -9.13
CA LEU A 233 4.34 -27.92 -8.08
C LEU A 233 3.93 -27.06 -6.89
N ALA A 234 2.81 -27.45 -6.26
CA ALA A 234 2.53 -27.06 -4.89
C ALA A 234 3.46 -27.82 -3.92
N GLY A 235 3.50 -27.40 -2.67
CA GLY A 235 4.20 -28.15 -1.63
C GLY A 235 4.75 -27.28 -0.51
N GLY A 236 4.93 -27.92 0.66
CA GLY A 236 5.52 -27.33 1.85
C GLY A 236 6.51 -28.29 2.47
N GLY A 237 7.79 -27.93 2.55
CA GLY A 237 8.87 -28.81 3.04
C GLY A 237 9.31 -29.86 2.03
N GLU A 238 8.39 -30.52 1.37
CA GLU A 238 8.59 -31.39 0.20
C GLU A 238 7.60 -30.99 -0.88
N CYS A 239 8.00 -31.10 -2.15
CA CYS A 239 7.12 -30.86 -3.28
C CYS A 239 6.00 -31.89 -3.34
N TRP A 240 4.77 -31.47 -3.57
CA TRP A 240 3.63 -32.35 -3.79
C TRP A 240 3.57 -32.73 -5.27
N THR A 241 4.15 -33.85 -5.61
CA THR A 241 4.36 -34.29 -7.00
C THR A 241 3.06 -34.62 -7.75
N ASP A 242 1.95 -34.71 -7.05
CA ASP A 242 0.60 -34.94 -7.57
C ASP A 242 -0.30 -33.69 -7.56
N VAL A 243 0.26 -32.53 -7.20
CA VAL A 243 -0.49 -31.26 -7.14
C VAL A 243 0.25 -30.19 -7.94
N ILE A 244 -0.32 -29.83 -9.08
CA ILE A 244 0.11 -28.66 -9.86
C ILE A 244 -0.04 -27.39 -8.99
N ARG A 245 0.88 -26.44 -9.13
CA ARG A 245 0.73 -25.15 -8.44
C ARG A 245 -0.59 -24.51 -8.84
N PRO A 246 -1.51 -24.22 -7.89
CA PRO A 246 -2.76 -23.54 -8.20
C PRO A 246 -2.56 -22.14 -8.76
N MET A 247 -3.55 -21.63 -9.49
CA MET A 247 -3.44 -20.44 -10.31
C MET A 247 -3.24 -19.13 -9.56
N GLY A 248 -3.53 -19.06 -8.24
CA GLY A 248 -3.49 -17.82 -7.48
C GLY A 248 -2.11 -17.16 -7.47
N VAL A 249 -1.02 -17.97 -7.46
CA VAL A 249 0.36 -17.47 -7.57
C VAL A 249 0.59 -16.86 -8.97
N TYR A 250 0.17 -17.56 -10.02
CA TYR A 250 0.28 -17.06 -11.40
C TYR A 250 -0.51 -15.76 -11.58
N ALA A 251 -1.72 -15.70 -11.04
CA ALA A 251 -2.56 -14.52 -11.11
C ALA A 251 -1.92 -13.33 -10.36
N HIS A 252 -1.31 -13.56 -9.19
CA HIS A 252 -0.62 -12.51 -8.43
C HIS A 252 0.57 -11.96 -9.21
N GLU A 253 1.47 -12.82 -9.70
CA GLU A 253 2.64 -12.39 -10.46
C GLU A 253 2.25 -11.71 -11.79
N PHE A 254 1.15 -12.14 -12.41
CA PHE A 254 0.60 -11.47 -13.57
C PHE A 254 0.01 -10.09 -13.20
N GLY A 255 -0.55 -9.92 -12.01
CA GLY A 255 -0.97 -8.61 -11.48
C GLY A 255 0.18 -7.60 -11.46
N HIS A 256 1.42 -8.05 -11.20
CA HIS A 256 2.62 -7.22 -11.30
C HIS A 256 2.97 -6.88 -12.76
N ILE A 257 2.80 -7.81 -13.69
CA ILE A 257 2.94 -7.50 -15.14
C ILE A 257 1.95 -6.39 -15.55
N LEU A 258 0.75 -6.39 -14.99
CA LEU A 258 -0.23 -5.32 -15.19
C LEU A 258 0.15 -4.01 -14.47
N GLY A 259 1.21 -4.00 -13.67
CA GLY A 259 1.77 -2.83 -12.99
C GLY A 259 1.22 -2.56 -11.58
N LEU A 260 0.56 -3.50 -10.96
CA LEU A 260 0.08 -3.37 -9.59
C LEU A 260 1.19 -3.69 -8.58
N PRO A 261 1.27 -2.98 -7.45
CA PRO A 261 2.20 -3.28 -6.37
C PRO A 261 1.70 -4.39 -5.45
N ASP A 262 2.63 -4.97 -4.66
CA ASP A 262 2.26 -5.68 -3.44
C ASP A 262 1.60 -4.71 -2.46
N LEU A 263 0.54 -5.19 -1.82
CA LEU A 263 -0.23 -4.43 -0.83
C LEU A 263 -0.13 -5.07 0.57
N TYR A 264 1.05 -5.61 0.89
CA TYR A 264 1.46 -6.09 2.22
C TYR A 264 2.84 -5.51 2.57
N ASP A 265 3.21 -5.52 3.86
CA ASP A 265 4.50 -5.02 4.30
C ASP A 265 5.65 -5.97 3.92
N LYS A 266 6.70 -5.41 3.33
CA LYS A 266 7.97 -6.09 2.99
C LYS A 266 9.14 -5.60 3.83
N ASN A 267 8.92 -4.59 4.67
CA ASN A 267 9.95 -3.96 5.47
C ASN A 267 10.03 -4.56 6.87
N SER A 268 10.87 -5.57 7.05
CA SER A 268 11.06 -6.22 8.35
C SER A 268 11.63 -5.32 9.46
N ALA A 269 11.87 -4.04 9.22
CA ALA A 269 12.54 -3.16 10.19
C ALA A 269 11.55 -2.31 11.02
N ASN A 270 10.31 -2.12 10.59
CA ASN A 270 9.34 -1.24 11.23
C ASN A 270 8.09 -1.93 11.78
N GLY A 271 7.78 -3.13 11.34
CA GLY A 271 6.60 -3.88 11.73
C GLY A 271 6.48 -5.18 10.93
N ASP A 272 5.32 -5.76 10.93
CA ASP A 272 4.98 -7.01 10.26
C ASP A 272 3.51 -6.99 9.82
N SER A 273 3.02 -5.91 9.14
CA SER A 273 1.64 -5.82 8.68
C SER A 273 1.37 -6.78 7.51
N GLU A 274 0.21 -7.44 7.54
CA GLU A 274 -0.29 -8.23 6.39
C GLU A 274 -0.89 -7.32 5.28
N GLY A 275 -0.89 -5.99 5.48
CA GLY A 275 -1.48 -5.03 4.56
C GLY A 275 -2.96 -5.32 4.31
N LEU A 276 -3.34 -5.62 3.05
CA LEU A 276 -4.72 -6.01 2.74
C LEU A 276 -5.03 -7.49 3.03
N GLY A 277 -4.07 -8.27 3.53
CA GLY A 277 -4.28 -9.67 3.89
C GLY A 277 -4.96 -10.49 2.80
N GLU A 278 -5.88 -11.37 3.20
CA GLU A 278 -6.65 -12.24 2.29
C GLU A 278 -7.78 -11.50 1.52
N TRP A 279 -7.93 -10.18 1.72
CA TRP A 279 -8.94 -9.37 1.04
C TRP A 279 -8.53 -8.93 -0.38
N CYS A 280 -7.29 -9.15 -0.79
CA CYS A 280 -6.79 -8.72 -2.10
C CYS A 280 -5.83 -9.73 -2.70
N LEU A 281 -5.97 -10.00 -4.02
CA LEU A 281 -5.00 -10.80 -4.78
C LEU A 281 -3.56 -10.30 -4.60
N MET A 282 -3.37 -8.96 -4.60
CA MET A 282 -2.04 -8.35 -4.49
C MET A 282 -1.50 -8.34 -3.05
N ALA A 283 -2.11 -9.12 -2.16
CA ALA A 283 -1.64 -9.45 -0.83
C ALA A 283 -1.83 -10.97 -0.61
N SER A 284 -2.19 -11.41 0.58
CA SER A 284 -2.34 -12.85 0.88
C SER A 284 -3.59 -13.49 0.25
N GLY A 285 -4.47 -12.72 -0.38
CA GLY A 285 -5.67 -13.22 -1.08
C GLY A 285 -5.37 -14.17 -2.25
N SER A 286 -4.14 -14.16 -2.77
CA SER A 286 -3.64 -15.14 -3.75
C SER A 286 -3.63 -16.58 -3.23
N TRP A 287 -3.70 -16.80 -1.91
CA TRP A 287 -3.64 -18.11 -1.26
C TRP A 287 -5.00 -18.68 -0.85
N LEU A 288 -6.11 -17.97 -1.10
CA LEU A 288 -7.43 -18.45 -0.73
C LEU A 288 -7.82 -19.74 -1.44
N GLY A 289 -8.70 -20.51 -0.80
CA GLY A 289 -9.05 -21.86 -1.21
C GLY A 289 -7.97 -22.89 -0.84
N PHE A 290 -7.77 -23.92 -1.66
CA PHE A 290 -6.70 -24.88 -1.45
C PHE A 290 -5.42 -24.42 -2.12
N ALA A 291 -4.52 -23.82 -1.33
CA ALA A 291 -3.21 -23.34 -1.79
C ALA A 291 -3.28 -22.32 -2.96
N GLY A 292 -4.37 -21.55 -3.05
CA GLY A 292 -4.57 -20.52 -4.06
C GLY A 292 -5.39 -20.98 -5.27
N ASP A 293 -6.22 -22.02 -5.13
CA ASP A 293 -7.06 -22.48 -6.25
C ASP A 293 -8.30 -21.61 -6.49
N VAL A 294 -8.69 -20.78 -5.52
CA VAL A 294 -9.78 -19.82 -5.62
C VAL A 294 -9.32 -18.50 -4.96
N PRO A 295 -8.42 -17.75 -5.60
CA PRO A 295 -7.90 -16.51 -5.04
C PRO A 295 -8.96 -15.42 -4.90
N ALA A 296 -8.79 -14.51 -3.95
CA ALA A 296 -9.69 -13.37 -3.76
C ALA A 296 -9.68 -12.41 -4.95
N HIS A 297 -10.76 -11.66 -5.11
CA HIS A 297 -10.76 -10.48 -5.98
C HIS A 297 -9.68 -9.48 -5.58
N MET A 298 -9.25 -8.69 -6.53
CA MET A 298 -8.47 -7.48 -6.27
C MET A 298 -9.34 -6.44 -5.54
N SER A 299 -8.74 -5.64 -4.67
CA SER A 299 -9.40 -4.50 -4.03
C SER A 299 -9.92 -3.49 -5.06
N SER A 300 -10.90 -2.68 -4.66
CA SER A 300 -11.41 -1.58 -5.50
C SER A 300 -10.31 -0.60 -5.93
N TRP A 301 -9.27 -0.40 -5.13
CA TRP A 301 -8.13 0.42 -5.50
C TRP A 301 -7.37 -0.18 -6.70
N CYS A 302 -7.02 -1.47 -6.65
CA CYS A 302 -6.36 -2.16 -7.77
C CYS A 302 -7.19 -2.06 -9.05
N LYS A 303 -8.49 -2.38 -8.96
CA LYS A 303 -9.38 -2.32 -10.12
C LYS A 303 -9.57 -0.89 -10.65
N LEU A 304 -9.51 0.12 -9.78
CA LEU A 304 -9.51 1.53 -10.19
C LEU A 304 -8.22 1.91 -10.93
N GLN A 305 -7.06 1.41 -10.48
CA GLN A 305 -5.79 1.63 -11.18
C GLN A 305 -5.79 0.99 -12.59
N LEU A 306 -6.39 -0.18 -12.72
CA LEU A 306 -6.53 -0.88 -14.00
C LEU A 306 -7.67 -0.32 -14.87
N GLY A 307 -8.50 0.59 -14.34
CA GLY A 307 -9.63 1.18 -15.08
C GLY A 307 -10.82 0.25 -15.25
N TRP A 308 -10.91 -0.84 -14.47
CA TRP A 308 -12.02 -1.82 -14.53
C TRP A 308 -13.26 -1.36 -13.76
N VAL A 309 -13.11 -0.44 -12.83
CA VAL A 309 -14.23 0.17 -12.10
C VAL A 309 -14.19 1.68 -12.21
N GLU A 310 -15.36 2.30 -12.19
CA GLU A 310 -15.55 3.74 -12.12
C GLU A 310 -16.35 4.04 -10.84
N PRO A 311 -15.73 4.59 -9.79
CA PRO A 311 -16.42 4.80 -8.52
C PRO A 311 -17.44 5.92 -8.62
N VAL A 312 -18.54 5.77 -7.89
CA VAL A 312 -19.49 6.85 -7.67
C VAL A 312 -18.88 7.81 -6.65
N VAL A 313 -18.51 8.99 -7.11
CA VAL A 313 -17.96 10.04 -6.23
C VAL A 313 -19.08 10.64 -5.39
N ILE A 314 -18.88 10.63 -4.08
CA ILE A 314 -19.82 11.21 -3.11
C ILE A 314 -19.37 12.65 -2.82
N ASP A 315 -20.24 13.59 -3.13
CA ASP A 315 -20.03 15.04 -2.95
C ASP A 315 -21.12 15.72 -2.10
N GLN A 316 -22.02 14.93 -1.52
CA GLN A 316 -23.14 15.41 -0.70
C GLN A 316 -23.62 14.32 0.27
N ASN A 317 -24.43 14.74 1.24
CA ASN A 317 -25.07 13.78 2.14
C ASN A 317 -26.06 12.90 1.37
N ILE A 318 -26.01 11.60 1.65
CA ILE A 318 -26.93 10.61 1.07
C ILE A 318 -27.54 9.80 2.22
N SER A 319 -28.86 9.69 2.25
CA SER A 319 -29.56 8.79 3.16
C SER A 319 -29.91 7.50 2.43
N SER A 320 -29.63 6.37 3.09
CA SER A 320 -29.90 5.04 2.55
C SER A 320 -29.26 4.83 1.17
N ALA A 321 -27.99 5.23 1.04
CA ALA A 321 -27.17 4.88 -0.12
C ALA A 321 -27.11 3.35 -0.22
N ASN A 322 -27.22 2.80 -1.43
CA ASN A 322 -27.15 1.35 -1.62
C ASN A 322 -25.94 0.96 -2.45
N ILE A 323 -25.30 -0.13 -2.08
CA ILE A 323 -24.14 -0.66 -2.74
C ILE A 323 -24.31 -2.18 -2.96
N GLY A 324 -24.28 -2.59 -4.22
CA GLY A 324 -24.37 -4.00 -4.60
C GLY A 324 -23.08 -4.77 -4.38
N THR A 325 -23.17 -6.09 -4.41
CA THR A 325 -22.01 -6.99 -4.30
C THR A 325 -20.92 -6.60 -5.29
N PHE A 326 -19.72 -6.34 -4.77
CA PHE A 326 -18.59 -5.86 -5.57
C PHE A 326 -18.19 -6.83 -6.69
N ALA A 327 -18.07 -8.12 -6.37
CA ALA A 327 -17.71 -9.16 -7.33
C ALA A 327 -18.62 -9.21 -8.60
N THR A 328 -19.88 -8.83 -8.47
CA THR A 328 -20.84 -8.93 -9.58
C THR A 328 -21.22 -7.59 -10.21
N THR A 329 -21.09 -6.49 -9.49
CA THR A 329 -21.56 -5.17 -9.95
C THR A 329 -20.46 -4.15 -10.20
N GLY A 330 -19.28 -4.35 -9.63
CA GLY A 330 -18.22 -3.34 -9.63
C GLY A 330 -18.59 -2.05 -8.88
N SER A 331 -19.63 -2.10 -8.04
CA SER A 331 -20.12 -0.91 -7.32
C SER A 331 -19.12 -0.48 -6.27
N VAL A 332 -18.64 0.76 -6.37
CA VAL A 332 -17.69 1.38 -5.44
C VAL A 332 -18.12 2.81 -5.16
N PHE A 333 -18.11 3.22 -3.90
CA PHE A 333 -18.18 4.63 -3.55
C PHE A 333 -16.77 5.17 -3.32
N LYS A 334 -16.54 6.40 -3.79
CA LYS A 334 -15.33 7.18 -3.51
C LYS A 334 -15.72 8.43 -2.75
N VAL A 335 -15.16 8.61 -1.58
CA VAL A 335 -15.44 9.76 -0.70
C VAL A 335 -14.13 10.47 -0.43
N TRP A 336 -14.02 11.72 -0.90
CA TRP A 336 -12.81 12.51 -0.68
C TRP A 336 -12.66 12.87 0.80
N GLU A 337 -11.46 12.72 1.33
CA GLU A 337 -11.12 13.07 2.70
C GLU A 337 -11.32 14.56 2.99
N ASP A 338 -10.96 15.40 2.00
CA ASP A 338 -11.20 16.83 2.01
C ASP A 338 -11.32 17.41 0.59
N ASP A 339 -11.67 18.69 0.47
CA ASP A 339 -11.70 19.39 -0.83
C ASP A 339 -10.31 19.86 -1.29
N TYR A 340 -9.24 19.63 -0.52
CA TYR A 340 -7.92 20.18 -0.79
C TYR A 340 -7.12 19.34 -1.76
N TYR A 341 -7.20 17.99 -1.61
CA TYR A 341 -6.43 17.05 -2.42
C TYR A 341 -7.32 15.98 -3.03
N TRP A 342 -7.02 15.67 -4.29
CA TRP A 342 -7.65 14.59 -5.05
C TRP A 342 -6.97 13.23 -4.87
N ASN A 343 -6.03 13.09 -3.94
CA ASN A 343 -5.20 11.91 -3.72
C ASN A 343 -5.39 11.23 -2.36
N ARG A 344 -6.26 11.79 -1.48
CA ARG A 344 -6.65 11.17 -0.21
C ARG A 344 -8.17 10.95 -0.21
N TYR A 345 -8.59 9.71 0.04
CA TYR A 345 -10.01 9.37 -0.04
C TYR A 345 -10.30 8.02 0.58
N PHE A 346 -11.58 7.76 0.86
CA PHE A 346 -12.09 6.45 1.21
C PHE A 346 -12.68 5.79 -0.04
N LEU A 347 -12.43 4.46 -0.19
CA LEU A 347 -13.17 3.60 -1.10
C LEU A 347 -14.03 2.66 -0.27
N ILE A 348 -15.27 2.47 -0.72
CA ILE A 348 -16.22 1.57 -0.06
C ILE A 348 -16.73 0.57 -1.09
N GLU A 349 -16.61 -0.71 -0.78
CA GLU A 349 -17.14 -1.81 -1.58
C GLU A 349 -17.89 -2.82 -0.72
N ASN A 350 -18.83 -3.56 -1.30
CA ASN A 350 -19.57 -4.61 -0.61
C ASN A 350 -19.02 -5.97 -1.02
N ARG A 351 -18.25 -6.62 -0.14
CA ARG A 351 -17.66 -7.95 -0.37
C ARG A 351 -18.60 -9.04 0.12
N GLN A 352 -18.93 -9.99 -0.75
CA GLN A 352 -19.79 -11.12 -0.45
C GLN A 352 -19.13 -12.41 -0.96
N LYS A 353 -19.37 -13.53 -0.26
CA LYS A 353 -18.80 -14.84 -0.61
C LYS A 353 -19.44 -15.40 -1.88
N THR A 354 -19.05 -14.89 -3.03
CA THR A 354 -19.55 -15.32 -4.36
C THR A 354 -18.43 -15.30 -5.39
N GLY A 355 -18.52 -16.15 -6.41
CA GLY A 355 -17.47 -16.28 -7.43
C GLY A 355 -16.12 -16.60 -6.81
N PHE A 356 -15.08 -15.95 -7.25
CA PHE A 356 -13.73 -16.11 -6.67
C PHE A 356 -13.61 -15.58 -5.24
N ASP A 357 -14.51 -14.74 -4.77
CA ASP A 357 -14.58 -14.34 -3.36
C ASP A 357 -15.25 -15.38 -2.44
N SER A 358 -15.63 -16.55 -2.93
CA SER A 358 -16.38 -17.57 -2.17
C SER A 358 -15.65 -18.09 -0.93
N ASN A 359 -14.34 -17.98 -0.87
CA ASN A 359 -13.50 -18.42 0.25
C ASN A 359 -13.08 -17.29 1.22
N LEU A 360 -13.59 -16.07 1.05
CA LEU A 360 -13.30 -14.97 2.00
C LEU A 360 -13.66 -15.34 3.44
N ASN A 361 -12.96 -14.80 4.39
CA ASN A 361 -13.17 -15.07 5.81
C ASN A 361 -14.40 -14.33 6.40
N GLY A 362 -14.87 -13.26 5.73
CA GLY A 362 -16.02 -12.46 6.14
C GLY A 362 -16.81 -11.90 4.97
N GLU A 363 -17.92 -11.23 5.26
CA GLU A 363 -18.81 -10.58 4.29
C GLU A 363 -19.31 -9.26 4.84
N GLY A 364 -19.34 -8.21 4.02
CA GLY A 364 -19.84 -6.89 4.42
C GLY A 364 -19.22 -5.75 3.62
N LEU A 365 -19.35 -4.52 4.14
CA LEU A 365 -18.70 -3.37 3.56
C LEU A 365 -17.23 -3.33 3.96
N MET A 366 -16.34 -3.31 2.99
CA MET A 366 -14.94 -2.96 3.19
C MET A 366 -14.78 -1.46 2.99
N ILE A 367 -14.12 -0.82 3.93
CA ILE A 367 -13.74 0.59 3.86
C ILE A 367 -12.22 0.64 3.76
N TYR A 368 -11.73 1.22 2.68
CA TYR A 368 -10.30 1.44 2.47
C TYR A 368 -9.97 2.92 2.65
N HIS A 369 -8.94 3.20 3.40
CA HIS A 369 -8.33 4.53 3.48
C HIS A 369 -7.17 4.60 2.50
N ILE A 370 -7.22 5.54 1.59
CA ILE A 370 -6.26 5.67 0.49
C ILE A 370 -5.47 6.97 0.64
N ASP A 371 -4.15 6.87 0.63
CA ASP A 371 -3.28 8.04 0.43
C ASP A 371 -2.32 7.81 -0.75
N GLU A 372 -2.69 8.30 -1.92
CA GLU A 372 -1.88 8.21 -3.14
C GLU A 372 -0.54 8.95 -3.04
N ASN A 373 -0.32 9.77 -2.01
CA ASN A 373 0.99 10.39 -1.79
C ASN A 373 2.04 9.35 -1.42
N GLN A 374 1.66 8.22 -0.83
CA GLN A 374 2.57 7.13 -0.51
C GLN A 374 3.13 6.47 -1.78
N ASN A 375 2.36 6.48 -2.88
CA ASN A 375 2.81 5.97 -4.18
C ASN A 375 3.86 6.85 -4.87
N TYR A 376 3.92 8.16 -4.53
CA TYR A 376 4.84 9.12 -5.15
C TYR A 376 6.05 9.46 -4.28
N GLY A 377 6.20 8.82 -3.12
CA GLY A 377 7.31 9.03 -2.21
C GLY A 377 8.61 8.36 -2.68
N LEU A 378 9.65 8.50 -1.86
CA LEU A 378 10.93 7.80 -2.02
C LEU A 378 10.76 6.28 -2.18
N ASN A 379 9.69 5.75 -1.67
CA ASN A 379 9.36 4.34 -1.67
C ASN A 379 8.96 3.86 -3.07
N ALA A 380 8.14 4.58 -3.80
CA ALA A 380 7.73 4.21 -5.16
C ALA A 380 8.89 4.16 -6.17
N MET A 381 9.90 5.01 -6.00
CA MET A 381 11.07 5.05 -6.91
C MET A 381 12.24 4.15 -6.46
N SER A 382 12.25 3.72 -5.20
CA SER A 382 13.27 2.79 -4.67
C SER A 382 12.81 1.34 -4.70
N GLY A 383 11.70 1.08 -5.38
CA GLY A 383 11.21 -0.24 -5.56
C GLY A 383 10.12 -0.68 -4.59
N GLY A 384 9.03 0.11 -4.45
CA GLY A 384 7.73 -0.43 -4.11
C GLY A 384 7.48 -0.83 -2.67
N PHE A 385 7.76 0.02 -1.78
CA PHE A 385 7.38 -0.13 -0.38
C PHE A 385 6.07 0.63 -0.09
N VAL A 386 5.04 0.44 -0.92
CA VAL A 386 3.83 1.27 -0.84
C VAL A 386 3.00 1.05 0.42
N ASN A 387 3.03 -0.16 1.00
CA ASN A 387 2.36 -0.51 2.25
C ASN A 387 3.33 -0.92 3.37
N ASP A 388 4.61 -0.54 3.27
CA ASP A 388 5.65 -0.88 4.25
C ASP A 388 5.70 0.05 5.47
N ASP A 389 4.86 1.05 5.54
CA ASP A 389 4.69 1.91 6.72
C ASP A 389 3.38 1.51 7.40
N ASP A 390 3.47 0.73 8.47
CA ASP A 390 2.32 0.19 9.19
C ASP A 390 1.39 1.28 9.72
N ASP A 391 1.95 2.46 10.05
CA ASP A 391 1.20 3.60 10.56
C ASP A 391 0.59 4.47 9.43
N HIS A 392 1.04 4.30 8.17
CA HIS A 392 0.60 5.15 7.06
C HIS A 392 0.77 4.47 5.69
N LYS A 393 -0.19 3.64 5.32
CA LYS A 393 -0.20 2.86 4.09
C LYS A 393 -0.72 3.66 2.88
N LEU A 394 -0.39 3.18 1.68
CA LEU A 394 -1.06 3.64 0.45
C LEU A 394 -2.51 3.19 0.41
N VAL A 395 -2.77 1.93 0.73
CA VAL A 395 -4.10 1.32 0.81
C VAL A 395 -4.20 0.61 2.13
N ASP A 396 -5.07 1.09 3.00
CA ASP A 396 -5.32 0.53 4.32
C ASP A 396 -6.75 0.02 4.43
N ILE A 397 -6.99 -1.00 5.25
CA ILE A 397 -8.33 -1.48 5.59
C ILE A 397 -8.70 -0.94 6.96
N GLU A 398 -9.82 -0.25 7.04
CA GLU A 398 -10.42 0.17 8.29
C GLU A 398 -11.22 -1.00 8.90
N GLU A 399 -10.56 -1.83 9.71
CA GLU A 399 -11.12 -3.06 10.28
C GLU A 399 -12.28 -2.75 11.22
N ALA A 400 -13.51 -3.21 10.88
CA ALA A 400 -14.73 -2.80 11.57
C ALA A 400 -14.76 -3.14 13.06
N ASP A 401 -14.06 -4.15 13.52
CA ASP A 401 -13.96 -4.52 14.93
C ASP A 401 -12.93 -3.68 15.69
N GLY A 402 -12.04 -2.98 14.98
CA GLY A 402 -11.01 -2.11 15.55
C GLY A 402 -9.94 -2.88 16.32
N TYR A 403 -9.59 -4.09 15.89
CA TYR A 403 -8.51 -4.85 16.51
C TYR A 403 -7.16 -4.59 15.83
N ASP A 404 -7.19 -4.06 14.60
CA ASP A 404 -6.02 -3.82 13.76
C ASP A 404 -5.16 -5.09 13.61
N ASP A 405 -5.86 -6.23 13.44
CA ASP A 405 -5.25 -7.56 13.43
C ASP A 405 -4.35 -7.78 12.21
N LEU A 406 -4.66 -7.12 11.09
CA LEU A 406 -3.83 -7.09 9.88
C LEU A 406 -2.52 -6.32 10.13
N ASP A 407 -2.57 -5.22 10.89
CA ASP A 407 -1.41 -4.37 11.18
C ASP A 407 -0.44 -5.00 12.17
N PHE A 408 -0.95 -5.87 13.04
CA PHE A 408 -0.15 -6.55 14.04
C PHE A 408 0.16 -8.02 13.69
N GLU A 409 -0.09 -8.45 12.45
CA GLU A 409 0.15 -9.83 11.99
C GLU A 409 -0.58 -10.89 12.87
N TYR A 410 -1.72 -10.55 13.47
CA TYR A 410 -2.46 -11.51 14.29
C TYR A 410 -3.25 -12.51 13.45
N ASN A 411 -3.78 -12.04 12.33
CA ASN A 411 -4.41 -12.88 11.30
C ASN A 411 -4.17 -12.26 9.90
N ARG A 412 -4.73 -12.85 8.85
CA ARG A 412 -4.68 -12.38 7.46
C ARG A 412 -6.01 -11.86 6.95
N GLY A 413 -6.92 -11.60 7.84
CA GLY A 413 -8.30 -11.18 7.61
C GLY A 413 -9.29 -12.16 8.22
N ASP A 414 -10.35 -11.62 8.81
CA ASP A 414 -11.41 -12.41 9.43
C ASP A 414 -12.81 -11.76 9.28
N GLY A 415 -13.81 -12.33 9.96
CA GLY A 415 -15.18 -11.84 9.88
C GLY A 415 -15.42 -10.54 10.65
N GLY A 416 -14.43 -10.01 11.34
CA GLY A 416 -14.47 -8.73 12.03
C GLY A 416 -14.14 -7.53 11.16
N ASP A 417 -13.35 -7.72 10.12
CA ASP A 417 -12.85 -6.63 9.27
C ASP A 417 -13.94 -5.92 8.45
N PRO A 418 -14.88 -6.62 7.75
CA PRO A 418 -15.94 -5.95 7.02
C PRO A 418 -17.04 -5.42 7.95
N PHE A 419 -17.56 -4.23 7.70
CA PHE A 419 -18.72 -3.69 8.42
C PHE A 419 -20.02 -4.44 8.03
N PRO A 420 -20.93 -4.73 9.00
CA PRO A 420 -20.83 -4.42 10.42
C PRO A 420 -19.95 -5.40 11.22
N GLY A 421 -19.45 -6.47 10.62
CA GLY A 421 -18.56 -7.43 11.22
C GLY A 421 -19.12 -8.18 12.42
N THR A 422 -18.25 -8.94 13.08
CA THR A 422 -18.60 -9.74 14.27
C THR A 422 -18.97 -8.89 15.48
N GLU A 423 -18.41 -7.67 15.60
CA GLU A 423 -18.70 -6.72 16.68
C GLU A 423 -19.94 -5.84 16.39
N ASN A 424 -20.59 -6.03 15.24
CA ASN A 424 -21.77 -5.29 14.79
C ASN A 424 -21.53 -3.76 14.79
N ASN A 425 -20.39 -3.34 14.26
CA ASN A 425 -20.04 -1.93 14.11
C ASN A 425 -20.79 -1.33 12.90
N ARG A 426 -21.63 -0.33 13.13
CA ARG A 426 -22.49 0.27 12.09
C ARG A 426 -22.20 1.74 11.87
N VAL A 427 -21.06 2.21 12.40
CA VAL A 427 -20.65 3.61 12.33
C VAL A 427 -19.16 3.69 12.09
N PHE A 428 -18.80 4.52 11.11
CA PHE A 428 -17.43 4.93 10.85
C PHE A 428 -17.43 6.45 10.72
N ASP A 429 -16.88 7.15 11.71
CA ASP A 429 -16.85 8.61 11.78
C ASP A 429 -15.58 9.11 12.48
N ASP A 430 -15.42 10.43 12.64
CA ASP A 430 -14.27 11.03 13.32
C ASP A 430 -14.11 10.60 14.79
N TYR A 431 -15.11 9.96 15.39
CA TYR A 431 -15.16 9.58 16.81
C TYR A 431 -15.32 8.08 17.04
N SER A 432 -15.50 7.30 15.99
CA SER A 432 -15.56 5.84 16.03
C SER A 432 -14.15 5.22 16.12
N TYR A 433 -14.10 3.91 16.23
CA TYR A 433 -12.88 3.15 16.06
C TYR A 433 -13.23 1.86 15.29
N PRO A 434 -12.65 1.70 14.06
CA PRO A 434 -11.76 2.65 13.40
C PRO A 434 -12.44 4.00 13.15
N SER A 435 -11.67 5.02 12.80
CA SER A 435 -12.17 6.39 12.63
C SER A 435 -11.92 6.92 11.22
N SER A 436 -12.79 7.84 10.77
CA SER A 436 -12.61 8.54 9.50
C SER A 436 -11.55 9.67 9.55
N ASN A 437 -10.83 9.81 10.67
CA ASN A 437 -9.78 10.81 10.78
C ASN A 437 -8.67 10.57 9.76
N THR A 438 -8.03 11.66 9.33
CA THR A 438 -6.81 11.57 8.52
C THR A 438 -5.69 10.84 9.27
N TYR A 439 -4.68 10.32 8.59
CA TYR A 439 -3.46 9.77 9.22
C TYR A 439 -2.79 10.77 10.19
N ASP A 440 -2.95 12.08 9.96
CA ASP A 440 -2.50 13.14 10.88
C ASP A 440 -3.47 13.39 12.04
N SER A 441 -4.47 12.53 12.25
CA SER A 441 -5.50 12.62 13.30
C SER A 441 -6.37 13.88 13.24
N LEU A 442 -6.64 14.40 12.05
CA LEU A 442 -7.55 15.52 11.83
C LEU A 442 -8.95 15.02 11.48
N GLU A 443 -9.98 15.65 12.02
CA GLU A 443 -11.38 15.35 11.71
C GLU A 443 -11.66 15.60 10.22
N THR A 444 -12.22 14.61 9.52
CA THR A 444 -12.64 14.75 8.11
C THR A 444 -14.04 15.33 8.00
N ASN A 445 -14.87 15.22 9.04
CA ASN A 445 -16.30 15.47 9.05
C ASN A 445 -17.07 14.57 8.03
N ILE A 446 -16.56 13.38 7.80
CA ILE A 446 -17.18 12.33 7.02
C ILE A 446 -17.70 11.27 7.99
N SER A 447 -18.94 10.78 7.77
CA SER A 447 -19.42 9.63 8.49
C SER A 447 -20.18 8.68 7.58
N PHE A 448 -20.04 7.38 7.88
CA PHE A 448 -20.86 6.31 7.36
C PHE A 448 -21.64 5.73 8.54
N GLU A 449 -22.95 5.85 8.50
CA GLU A 449 -23.83 5.52 9.64
C GLU A 449 -24.93 4.57 9.20
N ASN A 450 -25.59 3.94 10.16
CA ASN A 450 -26.71 3.04 9.91
C ASN A 450 -26.40 1.94 8.89
N ILE A 451 -25.15 1.44 8.90
CA ILE A 451 -24.70 0.36 8.03
C ILE A 451 -25.60 -0.87 8.28
N SER A 452 -26.19 -1.39 7.21
CA SER A 452 -27.12 -2.53 7.24
C SER A 452 -26.41 -3.84 7.64
N ASP A 453 -27.18 -4.90 7.83
CA ASP A 453 -26.63 -6.26 7.85
C ASP A 453 -25.98 -6.57 6.50
N SER A 454 -25.02 -7.51 6.51
CA SER A 454 -24.39 -8.00 5.28
C SER A 454 -25.43 -8.68 4.38
N ASP A 455 -25.50 -8.25 3.13
CA ASP A 455 -26.36 -8.79 2.08
C ASP A 455 -25.81 -8.39 0.71
N SER A 456 -26.32 -9.02 -0.35
CA SER A 456 -26.01 -8.71 -1.74
C SER A 456 -26.23 -7.23 -2.12
N ILE A 457 -27.09 -6.52 -1.42
CA ILE A 457 -27.23 -5.06 -1.47
C ILE A 457 -27.20 -4.55 -0.03
N MET A 458 -26.20 -3.77 0.30
CA MET A 458 -26.07 -3.13 1.59
C MET A 458 -26.48 -1.68 1.53
N TYR A 459 -26.88 -1.13 2.69
CA TYR A 459 -27.35 0.26 2.82
C TYR A 459 -26.55 0.96 3.90
N LEU A 460 -26.32 2.27 3.70
CA LEU A 460 -25.68 3.13 4.68
C LEU A 460 -26.14 4.58 4.49
N ASP A 461 -26.06 5.37 5.55
CA ASP A 461 -26.18 6.82 5.47
C ASP A 461 -24.80 7.42 5.37
N ILE A 462 -24.59 8.34 4.44
CA ILE A 462 -23.31 9.03 4.22
C ILE A 462 -23.49 10.50 4.57
N GLN A 463 -22.74 10.99 5.56
CA GLN A 463 -22.59 12.41 5.82
C GLN A 463 -21.27 12.87 5.22
N TYR A 464 -21.36 13.86 4.33
CA TYR A 464 -20.22 14.42 3.66
C TYR A 464 -20.17 15.92 3.88
N ARG A 465 -19.29 16.35 4.76
CA ARG A 465 -19.10 17.76 5.12
C ARG A 465 -17.60 18.09 5.16
N PRO A 466 -16.87 17.83 4.07
CA PRO A 466 -15.44 18.00 4.07
C PRO A 466 -15.06 19.46 4.38
N ARG A 467 -13.85 19.62 4.88
CA ARG A 467 -13.26 20.94 5.07
C ARG A 467 -13.16 21.62 3.71
N LYS A 468 -13.78 22.81 3.57
CA LYS A 468 -13.81 23.54 2.31
C LYS A 468 -12.55 24.39 2.13
N GLY A 469 -11.94 24.27 0.98
CA GLY A 469 -10.78 25.06 0.66
C GLY A 469 -10.11 24.62 -0.65
N TYR A 470 -8.84 24.96 -0.78
CA TYR A 470 -7.99 24.54 -1.89
C TYR A 470 -6.54 24.47 -1.44
N ALA A 471 -5.76 23.61 -2.11
CA ALA A 471 -4.33 23.54 -1.91
C ALA A 471 -3.60 24.18 -3.09
N ILE A 472 -2.54 24.91 -2.80
CA ILE A 472 -1.60 25.39 -3.79
C ILE A 472 -0.38 24.49 -3.77
N ALA A 473 -0.17 23.74 -4.85
CA ALA A 473 0.95 22.81 -5.00
C ALA A 473 1.60 22.99 -6.37
N TYR A 474 2.93 23.09 -6.40
CA TYR A 474 3.70 23.15 -7.64
C TYR A 474 4.39 21.82 -7.95
N ASP A 475 4.48 20.94 -6.98
CA ASP A 475 5.10 19.61 -7.00
C ASP A 475 4.07 18.51 -7.36
N LYS A 476 3.54 18.55 -8.56
CA LYS A 476 2.40 17.72 -9.01
C LYS A 476 2.67 16.21 -9.08
N ARG A 477 3.93 15.79 -9.05
CA ARG A 477 4.34 14.37 -9.12
C ARG A 477 5.01 13.88 -7.83
N GLY A 478 4.89 14.65 -6.74
CA GLY A 478 5.35 14.27 -5.43
C GLY A 478 6.85 14.34 -5.22
N MET A 479 7.38 13.60 -4.25
CA MET A 479 8.80 13.63 -3.91
C MET A 479 9.62 12.78 -4.88
N SER A 480 10.72 13.34 -5.37
CA SER A 480 11.70 12.61 -6.17
C SER A 480 12.58 11.73 -5.30
N TYR A 481 13.08 10.65 -5.88
CA TYR A 481 14.09 9.80 -5.26
C TYR A 481 15.33 10.57 -4.79
N TYR A 482 15.76 11.57 -5.55
CA TYR A 482 16.91 12.41 -5.21
C TYR A 482 16.47 13.61 -4.39
N GLY A 483 17.25 13.95 -3.33
CA GLY A 483 17.11 15.21 -2.62
C GLY A 483 18.07 16.26 -3.14
N PHE A 484 17.71 17.52 -2.96
CA PHE A 484 18.54 18.67 -3.30
C PHE A 484 19.38 19.14 -2.12
N GLY A 485 20.64 19.57 -2.36
CA GLY A 485 21.55 20.10 -1.35
C GLY A 485 22.89 19.37 -1.30
N ASN A 486 23.80 19.88 -0.45
CA ASN A 486 25.12 19.27 -0.24
C ASN A 486 25.31 18.91 1.23
N SER A 487 26.27 18.02 1.49
CA SER A 487 26.60 17.49 2.81
C SER A 487 27.47 18.42 3.69
N THR A 488 27.67 19.68 3.29
CA THR A 488 28.67 20.57 3.93
C THR A 488 28.09 21.64 4.85
N SER A 489 26.76 21.81 4.91
CA SER A 489 26.09 22.75 5.81
C SER A 489 25.26 22.04 6.87
N SER A 490 25.24 22.55 8.10
CA SER A 490 24.53 21.92 9.21
C SER A 490 23.01 21.95 9.07
N ASP A 491 22.47 23.05 8.58
CA ASP A 491 21.03 23.25 8.42
C ASP A 491 20.71 23.58 6.97
N LYS A 492 19.52 23.20 6.52
CA LYS A 492 19.03 23.47 5.16
C LYS A 492 17.59 23.93 5.20
N TRP A 493 17.23 24.85 4.31
CA TRP A 493 15.88 25.35 4.14
C TRP A 493 15.43 25.11 2.69
N SER A 494 14.27 24.54 2.57
CA SER A 494 13.47 24.53 1.34
C SER A 494 12.37 25.58 1.48
N ALA A 495 12.03 26.27 0.42
CA ALA A 495 10.97 27.27 0.48
C ALA A 495 10.24 27.45 -0.85
N VAL A 496 9.01 27.97 -0.75
CA VAL A 496 8.14 28.26 -1.91
C VAL A 496 7.46 29.60 -1.75
N GLU A 497 7.44 30.40 -2.83
CA GLU A 497 6.59 31.59 -2.95
C GLU A 497 5.25 31.19 -3.57
N PHE A 498 4.18 31.36 -2.82
CA PHE A 498 2.81 31.08 -3.23
C PHE A 498 2.07 32.35 -3.63
N THR A 499 1.06 32.17 -4.48
CA THR A 499 0.08 33.22 -4.78
C THR A 499 -1.32 32.68 -4.51
N ALA A 500 -2.07 33.30 -3.61
CA ALA A 500 -3.42 32.89 -3.27
C ALA A 500 -4.35 33.00 -4.49
N GLU A 501 -5.07 31.93 -4.79
CA GLU A 501 -5.99 31.84 -5.94
C GLU A 501 -7.38 32.40 -5.62
N TYR A 502 -7.74 32.42 -4.32
CA TYR A 502 -9.00 32.99 -3.80
C TYR A 502 -8.75 33.58 -2.41
N ASP A 503 -9.73 34.37 -1.92
CA ASP A 503 -9.74 34.81 -0.52
C ASP A 503 -9.92 33.61 0.43
N GLY A 504 -9.18 33.60 1.52
CA GLY A 504 -9.26 32.51 2.50
C GLY A 504 -8.27 32.65 3.64
N TYR A 505 -7.95 31.54 4.27
CA TYR A 505 -7.02 31.46 5.39
C TYR A 505 -6.06 30.28 5.18
N ILE A 506 -4.75 30.52 5.27
CA ILE A 506 -3.79 29.42 5.36
C ILE A 506 -4.05 28.74 6.71
N THR A 507 -4.41 27.47 6.68
CA THR A 507 -4.74 26.69 7.89
C THR A 507 -3.77 25.55 8.15
N GLU A 508 -3.05 25.13 7.09
CA GLU A 508 -2.17 23.97 7.16
C GLU A 508 -1.10 24.07 6.07
N VAL A 509 0.05 23.48 6.32
CA VAL A 509 1.15 23.35 5.36
C VAL A 509 1.60 21.91 5.31
N ASP A 510 1.54 21.32 4.11
CA ASP A 510 2.14 20.01 3.90
C ASP A 510 3.54 20.16 3.34
N PHE A 511 4.44 19.28 3.77
CA PHE A 511 5.80 19.23 3.24
C PHE A 511 6.38 17.84 3.32
N GLY A 512 7.23 17.52 2.35
CA GLY A 512 7.91 16.24 2.30
C GLY A 512 9.07 16.14 3.29
N VAL A 513 9.36 14.94 3.78
CA VAL A 513 10.57 14.59 4.54
C VAL A 513 11.16 13.30 3.97
N ARG A 514 12.49 13.15 4.02
CA ARG A 514 13.21 12.03 3.40
C ARG A 514 13.71 10.99 4.42
N SER A 515 13.65 11.30 5.68
CA SER A 515 14.06 10.44 6.80
C SER A 515 13.60 11.07 8.12
N ALA A 516 13.73 10.35 9.21
CA ALA A 516 13.54 10.89 10.56
C ALA A 516 14.38 12.16 10.78
N ILE A 517 13.72 13.30 11.08
CA ILE A 517 14.39 14.59 11.16
C ILE A 517 13.57 15.64 11.94
N SER A 518 14.29 16.54 12.63
CA SER A 518 13.67 17.75 13.20
C SER A 518 13.44 18.81 12.14
N TRP A 519 12.29 19.44 12.18
CA TRP A 519 11.90 20.47 11.22
C TRP A 519 11.39 21.75 11.91
N GLU A 520 11.44 22.87 11.17
CA GLU A 520 10.91 24.17 11.59
C GLU A 520 10.22 24.84 10.40
N LEU A 521 8.93 25.14 10.55
CA LEU A 521 8.07 25.79 9.56
C LEU A 521 7.92 27.29 9.89
N ASN A 522 8.08 28.12 8.86
CA ASN A 522 7.88 29.57 8.94
C ASN A 522 7.04 30.06 7.73
N ILE A 523 6.16 31.04 7.97
CA ILE A 523 5.34 31.70 6.96
C ILE A 523 5.56 33.20 7.01
N TYR A 524 5.75 33.82 5.86
CA TYR A 524 6.07 35.24 5.72
C TYR A 524 5.10 35.94 4.78
N ASP A 525 4.87 37.24 5.04
CA ASP A 525 3.93 38.08 4.26
C ASP A 525 4.40 38.37 2.83
N SER A 526 5.67 38.23 2.56
CA SER A 526 6.28 38.61 1.28
C SER A 526 7.66 37.97 1.10
N PHE A 527 8.16 38.05 -0.14
CA PHE A 527 9.52 37.67 -0.49
C PHE A 527 10.06 38.66 -1.56
N ASN A 528 11.28 39.15 -1.39
CA ASN A 528 11.87 40.12 -2.31
C ASN A 528 12.79 39.52 -3.38
N GLY A 529 12.77 38.20 -3.53
CA GLY A 529 13.64 37.43 -4.42
C GLY A 529 14.93 36.91 -3.74
N THR A 530 15.21 37.31 -2.50
CA THR A 530 16.37 36.86 -1.74
C THR A 530 16.06 36.67 -0.25
N VAL A 531 15.33 37.61 0.36
CA VAL A 531 15.07 37.62 1.81
C VAL A 531 13.57 37.62 2.04
N PRO A 532 13.07 36.76 2.98
CA PRO A 532 11.68 36.76 3.42
C PRO A 532 11.30 38.10 4.09
N GLY A 533 10.02 38.45 4.00
CA GLY A 533 9.44 39.61 4.65
C GLY A 533 9.21 39.40 6.16
N GLN A 534 8.11 39.96 6.66
CA GLN A 534 7.73 39.80 8.06
C GLN A 534 7.10 38.42 8.29
N SER A 535 7.51 37.76 9.38
CA SER A 535 6.87 36.50 9.79
C SER A 535 5.41 36.75 10.21
N LEU A 536 4.52 35.90 9.71
CA LEU A 536 3.08 35.93 9.99
C LEU A 536 2.67 35.10 11.20
N MET A 537 3.58 34.25 11.72
CA MET A 537 3.35 33.40 12.87
C MET A 537 4.65 33.10 13.61
N PRO A 538 4.62 32.69 14.89
CA PRO A 538 5.79 32.09 15.52
C PRO A 538 6.22 30.82 14.76
N SER A 539 7.54 30.56 14.69
CA SER A 539 8.04 29.32 14.10
C SER A 539 7.36 28.09 14.73
N LYS A 540 6.84 27.19 13.88
CA LYS A 540 6.34 25.90 14.32
C LYS A 540 7.44 24.85 14.15
N VAL A 541 7.71 24.08 15.21
CA VAL A 541 8.75 23.04 15.21
C VAL A 541 8.16 21.68 15.48
N GLY A 542 8.76 20.65 14.92
CA GLY A 542 8.38 19.27 15.14
C GLY A 542 9.48 18.29 14.77
N TYR A 543 9.14 17.02 14.81
CA TYR A 543 10.02 15.92 14.45
C TYR A 543 9.23 14.94 13.57
N ALA A 544 9.83 14.51 12.47
CA ALA A 544 9.36 13.42 11.64
C ALA A 544 10.01 12.12 12.12
N ASP A 545 9.25 11.09 12.34
CA ASP A 545 9.76 9.77 12.73
C ASP A 545 10.22 8.96 11.50
N ASN A 546 9.59 9.18 10.34
CA ASN A 546 9.85 8.47 9.09
C ASN A 546 9.96 9.43 7.89
N SER A 547 10.31 8.90 6.72
CA SER A 547 10.18 9.61 5.44
C SER A 547 8.70 9.63 5.02
N GLY A 548 8.29 10.67 4.34
CA GLY A 548 6.91 10.78 3.85
C GLY A 548 6.43 12.23 3.76
N TRP A 549 5.12 12.42 3.73
CA TRP A 549 4.48 13.73 3.83
C TRP A 549 4.09 14.02 5.26
N LEU A 550 4.29 15.24 5.68
CA LEU A 550 3.85 15.77 6.97
C LEU A 550 2.88 16.92 6.76
N SER A 551 1.83 16.95 7.55
CA SER A 551 0.89 18.05 7.62
C SER A 551 1.09 18.84 8.91
N ALA A 552 1.26 20.15 8.80
CA ALA A 552 1.43 21.04 9.94
C ALA A 552 0.26 22.03 10.02
N ALA A 553 -0.74 21.74 10.85
CA ALA A 553 -1.84 22.67 11.13
C ALA A 553 -1.32 23.96 11.79
N ILE A 554 -1.84 25.11 11.39
CA ILE A 554 -1.44 26.42 11.91
C ILE A 554 -2.65 27.27 12.30
N ASP A 555 -2.44 28.31 13.11
CA ASP A 555 -3.47 29.31 13.33
C ASP A 555 -3.79 30.03 12.01
N SER A 556 -5.08 30.18 11.71
CA SER A 556 -5.56 30.72 10.44
C SER A 556 -4.93 32.07 10.09
N ILE A 557 -4.16 32.12 9.01
CA ILE A 557 -3.54 33.34 8.49
C ILE A 557 -4.35 33.80 7.29
N PRO A 558 -4.99 35.00 7.33
CA PRO A 558 -5.81 35.47 6.23
C PRO A 558 -4.97 35.78 5.00
N VAL A 559 -5.46 35.38 3.83
CA VAL A 559 -4.91 35.72 2.52
C VAL A 559 -6.01 36.18 1.57
N SER A 560 -5.68 37.08 0.66
CA SER A 560 -6.60 37.56 -0.36
C SER A 560 -6.21 37.11 -1.75
N LEU A 561 -7.16 37.01 -2.67
CA LEU A 561 -6.93 36.70 -4.08
C LEU A 561 -5.74 37.49 -4.65
N GLY A 562 -4.77 36.80 -5.22
CA GLY A 562 -3.56 37.38 -5.80
C GLY A 562 -2.48 37.79 -4.78
N GLN A 563 -2.73 37.65 -3.48
CA GLN A 563 -1.72 37.95 -2.47
C GLN A 563 -0.61 36.88 -2.52
N LYS A 564 0.64 37.35 -2.53
CA LYS A 564 1.80 36.50 -2.41
C LYS A 564 2.18 36.31 -0.94
N PHE A 565 2.67 35.10 -0.62
CA PHE A 565 3.23 34.75 0.67
C PHE A 565 4.35 33.74 0.49
N PHE A 566 5.21 33.59 1.49
CA PHE A 566 6.40 32.75 1.40
C PHE A 566 6.43 31.77 2.55
N ILE A 567 6.59 30.49 2.25
CA ILE A 567 6.68 29.41 3.24
C ILE A 567 8.07 28.80 3.17
N SER A 568 8.74 28.63 4.30
CA SER A 568 10.00 27.92 4.40
C SER A 568 9.96 26.82 5.44
N VAL A 569 10.58 25.68 5.13
CA VAL A 569 10.79 24.55 6.02
C VAL A 569 12.29 24.34 6.20
N LYS A 570 12.74 24.37 7.45
CA LYS A 570 14.11 24.03 7.86
C LYS A 570 14.21 22.56 8.21
N PHE A 571 15.29 21.94 7.80
CA PHE A 571 15.68 20.58 8.16
C PHE A 571 17.04 20.63 8.87
N ALA A 572 17.06 20.14 10.09
CA ALA A 572 18.22 20.29 11.00
C ALA A 572 19.18 19.10 10.94
N ASP A 573 19.82 18.89 9.78
CA ASP A 573 20.82 17.84 9.59
C ASP A 573 21.86 18.26 8.53
N ASP A 574 23.13 17.99 8.76
CA ASP A 574 24.24 18.34 7.87
C ASP A 574 24.36 17.41 6.65
N THR A 575 23.83 16.20 6.73
CA THR A 575 23.83 15.22 5.65
C THR A 575 22.51 15.18 4.85
N TYR A 576 21.46 15.77 5.39
CA TYR A 576 20.12 15.73 4.82
C TYR A 576 20.02 16.55 3.51
N SER A 577 19.44 15.97 2.50
CA SER A 577 19.05 16.67 1.26
C SER A 577 17.55 16.98 1.28
N VAL A 578 17.19 18.22 0.92
CA VAL A 578 15.79 18.64 0.95
C VAL A 578 14.95 17.93 -0.11
N PRO A 579 13.71 17.53 0.20
CA PRO A 579 12.81 16.91 -0.77
C PRO A 579 12.41 17.89 -1.88
N PHE A 580 12.29 17.39 -3.10
CA PHE A 580 11.79 18.15 -4.24
C PHE A 580 11.21 17.22 -5.30
N ASP A 581 10.40 17.76 -6.19
CA ASP A 581 9.83 17.08 -7.36
C ASP A 581 10.57 17.52 -8.63
N ASN A 582 11.37 16.62 -9.22
CA ASN A 582 12.06 16.86 -10.49
C ASN A 582 11.31 16.26 -11.70
N ASN A 583 10.19 15.59 -11.47
CA ASN A 583 9.37 14.96 -12.50
C ASN A 583 8.31 15.92 -13.08
N SER A 584 7.97 16.97 -12.33
CA SER A 584 7.09 18.03 -12.81
C SER A 584 7.91 19.20 -13.39
N PRO A 585 7.36 19.92 -14.40
CA PRO A 585 7.98 21.14 -14.87
C PRO A 585 8.19 22.14 -13.72
N SER A 586 9.36 22.76 -13.65
CA SER A 586 9.62 23.77 -12.63
C SER A 586 8.68 24.99 -12.78
N ALA A 587 8.02 25.36 -11.70
CA ALA A 587 7.17 26.55 -11.63
C ALA A 587 7.96 27.86 -11.40
N GLY A 588 9.27 27.76 -11.11
CA GLY A 588 10.12 28.93 -10.82
C GLY A 588 9.93 29.55 -9.44
N ASN A 589 9.17 28.89 -8.55
CA ASN A 589 8.77 29.44 -7.24
C ASN A 589 9.48 28.76 -6.06
N SER A 590 10.47 27.92 -6.33
CA SER A 590 11.13 27.11 -5.31
C SER A 590 12.52 27.61 -5.00
N TYR A 591 12.84 27.71 -3.74
CA TYR A 591 14.06 28.36 -3.21
C TYR A 591 14.78 27.45 -2.21
N TYR A 592 16.09 27.69 -2.07
CA TYR A 592 16.96 26.97 -1.15
C TYR A 592 17.84 27.96 -0.37
N SER A 593 18.10 27.64 0.90
CA SER A 593 19.00 28.41 1.75
C SER A 593 19.81 27.49 2.67
N THR A 594 20.99 27.97 3.08
CA THR A 594 21.87 27.34 4.09
C THR A 594 22.02 28.17 5.35
N ASP A 595 21.41 29.35 5.41
CA ASP A 595 21.44 30.25 6.57
C ASP A 595 20.04 30.66 7.07
N GLY A 596 18.98 30.31 6.31
CA GLY A 596 17.59 30.65 6.61
C GLY A 596 17.25 32.13 6.42
N ILE A 597 18.17 32.93 5.92
CA ILE A 597 18.03 34.39 5.72
C ILE A 597 18.08 34.72 4.23
N ASN A 598 19.08 34.17 3.54
CA ASN A 598 19.30 34.41 2.11
C ASN A 598 18.90 33.19 1.32
N PHE A 599 17.85 33.31 0.54
CA PHE A 599 17.33 32.26 -0.31
C PHE A 599 17.72 32.50 -1.77
N SER A 600 18.06 31.42 -2.48
CA SER A 600 18.37 31.43 -3.90
C SER A 600 17.38 30.56 -4.67
N ASP A 601 17.12 30.89 -5.93
CA ASP A 601 16.24 30.17 -6.85
C ASP A 601 16.88 28.92 -7.46
N VAL A 602 18.04 28.50 -6.93
CA VAL A 602 18.80 27.36 -7.46
C VAL A 602 17.95 26.07 -7.51
N LEU A 603 17.08 25.87 -6.54
CA LEU A 603 16.18 24.70 -6.50
C LEU A 603 15.21 24.70 -7.70
N SER A 604 14.73 25.85 -8.10
CA SER A 604 13.85 26.01 -9.28
C SER A 604 14.49 25.55 -10.59
N SER A 605 15.84 25.49 -10.67
CA SER A 605 16.55 24.97 -11.84
C SER A 605 16.51 23.45 -11.94
N TYR A 606 16.11 22.76 -10.86
CA TYR A 606 16.07 21.30 -10.77
C TYR A 606 14.64 20.76 -10.62
N GLY A 607 13.69 21.56 -10.11
CA GLY A 607 12.32 21.13 -9.91
C GLY A 607 11.55 22.01 -8.93
N ASN A 608 10.56 21.45 -8.26
CA ASN A 608 9.69 22.14 -7.31
C ASN A 608 9.94 21.60 -5.88
N ALA A 609 10.03 22.49 -4.89
CA ALA A 609 10.09 22.08 -3.50
C ALA A 609 8.80 21.36 -3.09
N ASN A 610 8.90 20.30 -2.33
CA ASN A 610 7.75 19.60 -1.77
C ASN A 610 7.19 20.34 -0.56
N ILE A 611 6.53 21.45 -0.82
CA ILE A 611 5.80 22.27 0.15
C ILE A 611 4.49 22.69 -0.50
N ARG A 612 3.38 22.50 0.21
CA ARG A 612 2.02 22.79 -0.23
C ARG A 612 1.31 23.64 0.80
N ALA A 613 0.52 24.62 0.36
CA ALA A 613 -0.26 25.47 1.23
C ALA A 613 -1.74 25.11 1.14
N LYS A 614 -2.37 24.74 2.25
CA LYS A 614 -3.81 24.53 2.34
C LYS A 614 -4.50 25.81 2.79
N ILE A 615 -5.45 26.27 1.98
CA ILE A 615 -6.19 27.51 2.21
C ILE A 615 -7.67 27.17 2.38
N SER A 616 -8.18 27.36 3.60
CA SER A 616 -9.60 27.19 3.91
C SER A 616 -10.39 28.45 3.59
N THR A 617 -11.59 28.29 3.07
CA THR A 617 -12.57 29.38 2.97
C THR A 617 -13.23 29.68 4.31
N ASP A 618 -13.16 28.75 5.26
CA ASP A 618 -13.65 28.93 6.62
C ASP A 618 -12.49 29.31 7.56
N ARG A 619 -12.76 30.18 8.51
CA ARG A 619 -11.77 30.57 9.49
C ARG A 619 -11.64 29.47 10.55
N PHE A 620 -10.55 28.73 10.51
CA PHE A 620 -10.15 27.88 11.65
C PHE A 620 -9.25 28.70 12.59
N LEU A 621 -9.54 28.64 13.86
CA LEU A 621 -8.53 28.85 14.87
C LEU A 621 -7.91 27.47 15.04
N ALA A 622 -6.64 27.26 14.66
CA ALA A 622 -5.88 26.22 15.30
C ALA A 622 -5.87 26.61 16.78
N LEU A 623 -6.92 26.23 17.45
CA LEU A 623 -6.85 26.16 18.90
C LEU A 623 -5.55 25.47 19.19
N ASN A 624 -4.80 25.87 20.25
CA ASN A 624 -3.76 25.04 20.84
C ASN A 624 -4.39 23.66 21.09
N ASP A 625 -4.63 22.92 20.04
CA ASP A 625 -5.19 21.60 20.09
C ASP A 625 -4.04 20.69 20.53
N LYS A 626 -4.09 20.59 21.80
CA LYS A 626 -4.20 19.20 22.30
C LYS A 626 -5.23 18.52 21.39
N PRO A 627 -4.83 17.40 20.72
CA PRO A 627 -5.80 16.58 20.01
C PRO A 627 -7.05 16.54 20.86
N VAL A 628 -8.25 16.71 20.28
CA VAL A 628 -9.50 16.50 21.02
C VAL A 628 -9.52 15.02 21.33
N MET A 629 -8.76 14.69 22.31
CA MET A 629 -8.75 13.40 22.95
C MET A 629 -10.17 13.20 23.45
N PRO A 630 -10.74 12.03 23.29
CA PRO A 630 -12.09 11.75 23.80
C PRO A 630 -12.19 12.36 25.17
N LYS A 631 -13.20 13.21 25.40
CA LYS A 631 -13.41 13.90 26.70
C LYS A 631 -13.42 12.95 27.88
N ASN A 632 -13.43 11.65 27.60
CA ASN A 632 -13.44 10.56 28.55
C ASN A 632 -12.43 9.48 28.13
N ILE A 633 -11.81 8.86 29.13
CA ILE A 633 -11.04 7.63 29.00
C ILE A 633 -11.88 6.55 28.28
N LYS A 634 -11.31 5.86 27.28
CA LYS A 634 -11.92 4.68 26.65
C LYS A 634 -11.24 3.42 27.19
N LEU A 635 -12.01 2.44 27.62
CA LEU A 635 -11.52 1.14 28.09
C LEU A 635 -12.03 0.08 27.13
N PHE A 636 -11.12 -0.63 26.49
CA PHE A 636 -11.44 -1.71 25.55
C PHE A 636 -11.75 -3.03 26.29
N SER A 637 -12.35 -3.96 25.60
CA SER A 637 -12.47 -5.34 26.08
C SER A 637 -11.10 -5.98 26.18
N ASN A 638 -10.87 -6.77 27.22
CA ASN A 638 -9.60 -7.48 27.35
C ASN A 638 -9.55 -8.63 26.33
N PHE A 639 -8.39 -8.88 25.78
CA PHE A 639 -8.19 -9.96 24.82
C PHE A 639 -6.97 -10.83 25.22
N PRO A 640 -7.10 -12.17 25.09
CA PRO A 640 -8.32 -12.94 24.86
C PRO A 640 -9.32 -12.84 26.04
N ASN A 641 -10.62 -13.04 25.76
CA ASN A 641 -11.68 -13.16 26.77
C ASN A 641 -12.79 -14.11 26.28
N PRO A 642 -12.93 -15.35 26.83
CA PRO A 642 -12.20 -15.88 27.99
C PRO A 642 -10.71 -16.13 27.75
N PHE A 643 -9.90 -16.06 28.83
CA PHE A 643 -8.45 -16.19 28.75
C PHE A 643 -7.86 -17.26 29.69
N ASN A 644 -6.61 -17.72 29.42
CA ASN A 644 -5.93 -18.75 30.23
C ASN A 644 -4.38 -18.67 30.08
N PRO A 645 -3.64 -18.29 31.10
CA PRO A 645 -4.01 -17.40 32.21
C PRO A 645 -3.75 -15.92 31.91
N VAL A 646 -3.37 -15.57 30.66
CA VAL A 646 -2.87 -14.24 30.24
C VAL A 646 -3.92 -13.54 29.41
N THR A 647 -4.09 -12.24 29.66
CA THR A 647 -4.92 -11.36 28.84
C THR A 647 -4.34 -9.94 28.83
N ASN A 648 -4.54 -9.21 27.75
CA ASN A 648 -4.20 -7.81 27.62
C ASN A 648 -5.43 -6.92 27.90
N ILE A 649 -5.22 -5.82 28.59
CA ILE A 649 -6.21 -4.81 28.90
C ILE A 649 -5.73 -3.52 28.22
N SER A 650 -6.44 -3.09 27.19
CA SER A 650 -6.13 -1.91 26.41
C SER A 650 -7.01 -0.74 26.78
N TYR A 651 -6.51 0.48 26.69
CA TYR A 651 -7.25 1.70 26.99
C TYR A 651 -6.63 2.91 26.30
N ASN A 652 -7.45 3.90 25.98
CA ASN A 652 -7.03 5.16 25.39
C ASN A 652 -7.20 6.30 26.39
N LEU A 653 -6.19 7.14 26.54
CA LEU A 653 -6.17 8.26 27.48
C LEU A 653 -6.30 9.60 26.74
N SER A 654 -7.21 10.43 27.21
CA SER A 654 -7.43 11.79 26.67
C SER A 654 -6.27 12.76 26.91
N SER A 655 -5.37 12.49 27.82
CA SER A 655 -4.19 13.33 28.13
C SER A 655 -3.18 12.54 28.94
N LYS A 656 -1.94 13.02 28.97
CA LYS A 656 -0.94 12.48 29.93
C LYS A 656 -1.40 12.71 31.34
N GLY A 657 -1.50 11.64 32.13
CA GLY A 657 -1.96 11.76 33.52
C GLY A 657 -1.78 10.49 34.32
N LYS A 658 -2.21 10.51 35.57
CA LYS A 658 -2.09 9.35 36.46
C LYS A 658 -3.18 8.36 36.17
N VAL A 659 -2.80 7.14 35.80
CA VAL A 659 -3.68 6.02 35.55
C VAL A 659 -3.53 4.99 36.65
N LYS A 660 -4.65 4.41 37.06
CA LYS A 660 -4.67 3.25 37.96
C LYS A 660 -5.56 2.17 37.34
N VAL A 661 -4.99 0.99 37.05
CA VAL A 661 -5.72 -0.19 36.58
C VAL A 661 -5.75 -1.23 37.69
N THR A 662 -6.93 -1.67 38.08
CA THR A 662 -7.14 -2.62 39.17
C THR A 662 -8.02 -3.79 38.74
N ILE A 663 -7.74 -4.97 39.24
CA ILE A 663 -8.55 -6.17 39.08
C ILE A 663 -9.30 -6.47 40.40
N HIS A 664 -10.58 -6.77 40.28
CA HIS A 664 -11.46 -7.12 41.42
C HIS A 664 -12.17 -8.45 41.15
N ASP A 665 -12.47 -9.18 42.18
CA ASP A 665 -13.37 -10.34 42.10
C ASP A 665 -14.86 -9.90 42.07
N MET A 666 -15.76 -10.85 41.85
CA MET A 666 -17.20 -10.60 41.80
C MET A 666 -17.82 -10.05 43.12
N LEU A 667 -17.07 -10.12 44.20
CA LEU A 667 -17.47 -9.52 45.48
C LEU A 667 -16.92 -8.11 45.67
N GLY A 668 -16.23 -7.57 44.65
CA GLY A 668 -15.61 -6.24 44.69
C GLY A 668 -14.29 -6.19 45.47
N ARG A 669 -13.72 -7.32 45.89
CA ARG A 669 -12.44 -7.34 46.59
C ARG A 669 -11.29 -7.18 45.62
N LEU A 670 -10.34 -6.31 45.99
CA LEU A 670 -9.15 -6.08 45.17
C LEU A 670 -8.31 -7.36 45.05
N VAL A 671 -8.06 -7.80 43.82
CA VAL A 671 -7.21 -8.93 43.50
C VAL A 671 -5.78 -8.44 43.27
N THR A 672 -5.60 -7.44 42.43
CA THR A 672 -4.27 -6.83 42.14
C THR A 672 -4.42 -5.43 41.57
N THR A 673 -3.32 -4.65 41.60
CA THR A 673 -3.22 -3.39 40.88
C THR A 673 -2.13 -3.58 39.81
N LEU A 674 -2.50 -3.50 38.56
CA LEU A 674 -1.61 -3.71 37.44
C LEU A 674 -0.70 -2.47 37.19
N ILE A 675 -1.28 -1.28 37.33
CA ILE A 675 -0.56 -0.02 37.14
C ILE A 675 -1.14 1.05 38.08
N ASP A 676 -0.27 1.92 38.63
CA ASP A 676 -0.63 3.14 39.38
C ASP A 676 0.50 4.16 39.15
N ARG A 677 0.54 4.75 37.94
CA ARG A 677 1.57 5.73 37.55
C ARG A 677 1.06 6.65 36.45
N SER A 678 1.85 7.66 36.12
CA SER A 678 1.58 8.52 34.98
C SER A 678 1.85 7.77 33.67
N GLN A 679 0.92 7.85 32.73
CA GLN A 679 0.98 7.34 31.37
C GLN A 679 0.83 8.48 30.37
N ASN A 680 1.30 8.28 29.17
CA ASN A 680 1.12 9.24 28.08
C ASN A 680 -0.32 9.23 27.58
N ALA A 681 -0.72 10.25 26.86
CA ALA A 681 -1.94 10.31 26.10
C ALA A 681 -1.90 9.28 24.95
N GLY A 682 -3.07 8.87 24.47
CA GLY A 682 -3.18 7.89 23.41
C GLY A 682 -3.38 6.47 23.93
N PHE A 683 -3.19 5.49 23.04
CA PHE A 683 -3.39 4.08 23.31
C PHE A 683 -2.33 3.53 24.27
N ASN A 684 -2.77 2.73 25.24
CA ASN A 684 -1.94 2.08 26.23
C ASN A 684 -2.48 0.67 26.50
N SER A 685 -1.59 -0.29 26.72
CA SER A 685 -1.96 -1.66 27.04
C SER A 685 -1.21 -2.17 28.28
N ILE A 686 -1.83 -3.09 29.00
CA ILE A 686 -1.21 -3.78 30.14
C ILE A 686 -1.70 -5.21 30.27
N THR A 687 -0.76 -6.12 30.47
CA THR A 687 -1.03 -7.54 30.58
C THR A 687 -1.37 -7.95 32.01
N TRP A 688 -2.38 -8.81 32.17
CA TRP A 688 -2.65 -9.54 33.41
C TRP A 688 -2.46 -11.03 33.19
N ASN A 689 -1.68 -11.66 34.05
CA ASN A 689 -1.32 -13.09 34.00
C ASN A 689 -2.12 -13.97 34.98
N GLY A 690 -3.30 -13.53 35.40
CA GLY A 690 -4.17 -14.29 36.31
C GLY A 690 -3.63 -14.44 37.74
N THR A 691 -2.84 -13.45 38.22
CA THR A 691 -2.27 -13.50 39.58
C THR A 691 -2.80 -12.42 40.50
N ASN A 692 -2.76 -12.68 41.81
CA ASN A 692 -3.07 -11.74 42.86
C ASN A 692 -1.84 -10.87 43.24
N ILE A 693 -2.00 -9.96 44.23
CA ILE A 693 -0.96 -9.07 44.74
C ILE A 693 0.29 -9.82 45.29
N LYS A 694 0.18 -11.12 45.56
CA LYS A 694 1.29 -11.97 46.03
C LYS A 694 1.93 -12.77 44.89
N ASN A 695 1.54 -12.52 43.63
CA ASN A 695 1.91 -13.33 42.45
C ASN A 695 1.44 -14.80 42.50
N GLU A 696 0.38 -15.08 43.25
CA GLU A 696 -0.23 -16.41 43.29
C GLU A 696 -1.36 -16.46 42.26
N LEU A 697 -1.47 -17.56 41.47
CA LEU A 697 -2.55 -17.75 40.52
C LEU A 697 -3.90 -17.73 41.21
N VAL A 698 -4.85 -16.96 40.67
CA VAL A 698 -6.21 -16.91 41.19
C VAL A 698 -7.09 -18.02 40.58
N ALA A 699 -8.25 -18.27 41.15
CA ALA A 699 -9.20 -19.29 40.69
C ALA A 699 -9.79 -18.86 39.32
N GLY A 700 -10.11 -19.85 38.48
CA GLY A 700 -10.92 -19.59 37.28
C GLY A 700 -12.28 -18.97 37.68
N GLY A 701 -12.76 -18.01 36.90
CA GLY A 701 -14.01 -17.30 37.21
C GLY A 701 -14.09 -15.93 36.58
N VAL A 702 -15.13 -15.17 36.94
CA VAL A 702 -15.34 -13.83 36.43
C VAL A 702 -14.63 -12.81 37.31
N TYR A 703 -13.93 -11.89 36.68
CA TYR A 703 -13.23 -10.77 37.29
C TYR A 703 -13.68 -9.47 36.67
N ILE A 704 -13.49 -8.36 37.40
CA ILE A 704 -13.79 -7.01 36.93
C ILE A 704 -12.48 -6.23 36.91
N TYR A 705 -12.12 -5.67 35.77
CA TYR A 705 -11.01 -4.71 35.67
C TYR A 705 -11.58 -3.30 35.61
N THR A 706 -10.88 -2.39 36.27
CA THR A 706 -11.28 -0.99 36.39
C THR A 706 -10.10 -0.11 36.08
N ILE A 707 -10.29 0.83 35.17
CA ILE A 707 -9.33 1.91 34.94
C ILE A 707 -9.85 3.19 35.58
N GLN A 708 -8.98 3.88 36.30
CA GLN A 708 -9.22 5.21 36.88
C GLN A 708 -8.24 6.20 36.28
N PHE A 709 -8.76 7.30 35.77
CA PHE A 709 -7.99 8.41 35.21
C PHE A 709 -8.68 9.72 35.59
N ASP A 710 -7.95 10.60 36.25
CA ASP A 710 -8.49 11.82 36.87
C ASP A 710 -9.72 11.54 37.79
N LYS A 711 -10.89 12.05 37.41
CA LYS A 711 -12.15 11.85 38.12
C LYS A 711 -13.04 10.77 37.50
N SER A 712 -12.59 10.17 36.41
CA SER A 712 -13.36 9.15 35.69
C SER A 712 -12.90 7.75 36.05
N ALA A 713 -13.85 6.80 36.07
CA ALA A 713 -13.56 5.39 36.23
C ALA A 713 -14.48 4.58 35.31
N ILE A 714 -13.89 3.62 34.58
CA ILE A 714 -14.61 2.69 33.69
C ILE A 714 -14.25 1.27 34.12
N SER A 715 -15.24 0.37 34.11
CA SER A 715 -15.04 -1.03 34.45
C SER A 715 -15.65 -1.93 33.40
N LYS A 716 -14.97 -3.06 33.13
CA LYS A 716 -15.48 -4.16 32.31
C LYS A 716 -15.24 -5.49 32.99
N LYS A 717 -15.95 -6.54 32.56
CA LYS A 717 -15.78 -7.90 33.08
C LYS A 717 -14.93 -8.74 32.14
N MET A 718 -14.23 -9.73 32.70
CA MET A 718 -13.45 -10.71 31.98
C MET A 718 -13.61 -12.09 32.62
N VAL A 719 -13.31 -13.15 31.85
CA VAL A 719 -13.49 -14.54 32.29
C VAL A 719 -12.14 -15.27 32.19
N LEU A 720 -11.62 -15.66 33.35
CA LEU A 720 -10.42 -16.52 33.45
C LEU A 720 -10.86 -17.97 33.40
N LEU A 721 -10.35 -18.72 32.42
CA LEU A 721 -10.45 -20.17 32.35
C LEU A 721 -9.35 -20.82 33.22
N LYS A 722 -9.54 -22.08 33.54
CA LYS A 722 -8.54 -22.84 34.31
C LYS A 722 -7.81 -23.83 33.44
#